data_6b49cbf8c16a179cc0e90d50d2acb166
#
_entry.id   6b49cbf8c16a179cc0e90d50d2acb166
#
_cell.length_a   1.000
_cell.length_b   1.000
_cell.length_c   1.000
_cell.angle_alpha   90.00
_cell.angle_beta   90.00
_cell.angle_gamma   90.00
#
_symmetry.space_group_name_H-M   'P 1'
#
loop_
_entity.id
_entity.type
_entity.pdbx_description
1 polymer ?
#
loop_
_entity_poly.entity_id
_entity_poly.type
_entity_poly.pdbx_seq_one_letter_code
_entity_poly.pdbx_strand_id
1 'polypeptide(L)'
;MSREALYILILLGALFCFNQNAYSQESIRGKVMDAGANPIVGVNCVLYNLPDSTQITGTTTDLDGSFELNVKENKEYLLQISFVGYETLNRVCFSENLGDIILNEDALLLDEVVVTPQILNTFGNKDQLMLSGSARKVGNNALDAIGSLPQFKTNASSGDLVTVDNKSILVLINGIRRSARDLMLLKADDIKSILFYSDPPARYAHENIGAVIDVTTRKRTDRLYSLYLDTKNGITTGYGTDMLSMAYMDSLNMFTAAYFIDYRALNKNRMNNTYSYSDRTNEYRGVSGEYIGRYHVGQVAYQRYQGRNLFNAKVEYRKSSGRQEYSQKLIDSGGSSFTNARRLESEYSSVSADLYYMHLFNGDRSVSFNVLNTYYTSDSDNMLSSDAGGYSFNNHIDNESYSLIAEALFSDKIWNGDFNLGAYYQYKNLGQTYNFIEKSTVGTHKEYVYADYSNSVGIFSYNVGLGLENNHYQIATDETYNYLVFRPLLALNLQYSKRSAMRLTALINSSVPNIGDLTNSVVTIDERFYAQGNTGLKPYYYYYANLTYKYASEDGKLYLAPSVSYSYYPDKNMPTLSAEGENIIRRMASINDVHSLQASISLSYRPIKWLAFQPFYNYEHLKYRTPNRLVNHNLHNAGVSVQLLPGNWQIIWNANLPMTLASGDVYTKIGFNTTASVLYKLKSMSVGLEYVHNPNPTKSYANINGFSYSEETKWGNFKNLISVKFTYYLYKGKSCGHAGKRISNVDNDSGLTDSNTAR
;
A
#
# COMPACT_ATOMS: atom_id res chain seq x y z
N MET A 1 15.45 28.43 -12.48
CA MET A 1 13.98 28.57 -12.54
C MET A 1 13.63 29.14 -13.91
N SER A 2 12.91 28.41 -14.74
CA SER A 2 12.47 28.90 -16.05
C SER A 2 11.42 30.01 -15.88
N ARG A 3 11.37 30.95 -16.83
CA ARG A 3 10.39 32.04 -16.82
C ARG A 3 8.93 31.57 -16.71
N GLU A 4 8.63 30.38 -17.15
CA GLU A 4 7.30 29.76 -17.09
C GLU A 4 6.89 29.37 -15.65
N ALA A 5 7.84 28.92 -14.80
CA ALA A 5 7.57 28.61 -13.39
C ALA A 5 7.22 29.87 -12.58
N LEU A 6 7.77 31.03 -12.97
CA LEU A 6 7.49 32.31 -12.36
C LEU A 6 6.08 32.82 -12.72
N TYR A 7 5.59 32.58 -13.94
CA TYR A 7 4.23 32.95 -14.37
C TYR A 7 3.17 32.11 -13.67
N ILE A 8 3.42 30.83 -13.43
CA ILE A 8 2.50 29.95 -12.68
C ILE A 8 2.41 30.39 -11.20
N LEU A 9 3.53 30.80 -10.60
CA LEU A 9 3.55 31.33 -9.23
C LEU A 9 2.81 32.67 -9.11
N ILE A 10 2.93 33.54 -10.10
CA ILE A 10 2.23 34.84 -10.15
C ILE A 10 0.73 34.64 -10.39
N LEU A 11 0.34 33.67 -11.23
CA LEU A 11 -1.08 33.33 -11.45
C LEU A 11 -1.74 32.72 -10.20
N LEU A 12 -1.01 31.88 -9.45
CA LEU A 12 -1.46 31.35 -8.17
C LEU A 12 -1.55 32.43 -7.10
N GLY A 13 -0.62 33.39 -7.08
CA GLY A 13 -0.66 34.55 -6.17
C GLY A 13 -1.81 35.53 -6.47
N ALA A 14 -2.17 35.72 -7.73
CA ALA A 14 -3.27 36.61 -8.14
C ALA A 14 -4.66 36.04 -7.81
N LEU A 15 -4.81 34.71 -7.69
CA LEU A 15 -6.06 34.07 -7.25
C LEU A 15 -6.33 34.22 -5.75
N PHE A 16 -5.33 34.63 -4.96
CA PHE A 16 -5.47 34.81 -3.50
C PHE A 16 -5.92 36.23 -3.07
N CYS A 17 -6.03 37.17 -3.99
CA CYS A 17 -6.37 38.58 -3.68
C CYS A 17 -7.82 38.98 -3.98
N PHE A 18 -8.81 38.10 -3.73
CA PHE A 18 -10.22 38.53 -3.84
C PHE A 18 -10.91 38.65 -2.49
N ASN A 19 -11.04 39.92 -2.09
CA ASN A 19 -12.06 40.56 -1.24
C ASN A 19 -12.57 39.81 0.00
N GLN A 20 -12.10 40.28 1.15
CA GLN A 20 -12.77 40.10 2.44
C GLN A 20 -13.86 41.15 2.58
N ASN A 21 -15.11 40.76 2.37
CA ASN A 21 -16.23 41.45 3.01
C ASN A 21 -16.50 40.74 4.34
N ALA A 22 -16.14 41.36 5.44
CA ALA A 22 -16.48 40.89 6.79
C ALA A 22 -17.98 41.12 7.04
N TYR A 23 -18.78 40.10 6.72
CA TYR A 23 -20.14 40.00 7.26
C TYR A 23 -20.07 39.30 8.60
N SER A 24 -20.81 39.80 9.60
CA SER A 24 -21.08 39.05 10.84
C SER A 24 -21.72 37.72 10.45
N GLN A 25 -20.99 36.64 10.59
CA GLN A 25 -21.43 35.30 10.20
C GLN A 25 -22.18 34.71 11.39
N GLU A 26 -23.49 34.57 11.27
CA GLU A 26 -24.30 33.83 12.22
C GLU A 26 -24.05 32.32 12.06
N SER A 27 -24.08 31.57 13.15
CA SER A 27 -23.80 30.12 13.10
C SER A 27 -24.74 29.33 13.99
N ILE A 28 -25.04 28.11 13.58
CA ILE A 28 -25.73 27.09 14.35
C ILE A 28 -24.66 26.11 14.86
N ARG A 29 -24.56 25.97 16.16
CA ARG A 29 -23.56 25.12 16.83
C ARG A 29 -24.22 24.11 17.72
N GLY A 30 -23.60 23.00 17.94
CA GLY A 30 -24.05 21.97 18.86
C GLY A 30 -23.03 20.86 19.03
N LYS A 31 -23.32 19.99 19.97
CA LYS A 31 -22.50 18.81 20.25
C LYS A 31 -23.36 17.57 20.21
N VAL A 32 -23.03 16.61 19.36
CA VAL A 32 -23.80 15.36 19.20
C VAL A 32 -23.15 14.25 20.03
N MET A 33 -23.98 13.63 20.87
CA MET A 33 -23.58 12.58 21.79
C MET A 33 -24.53 11.39 21.69
N ASP A 34 -24.07 10.21 22.18
CA ASP A 34 -24.92 9.05 22.38
C ASP A 34 -25.66 9.12 23.74
N ALA A 35 -26.55 8.16 24.01
CA ALA A 35 -27.29 8.08 25.27
C ALA A 35 -26.38 7.89 26.49
N GLY A 36 -25.11 7.50 26.31
CA GLY A 36 -24.10 7.39 27.36
C GLY A 36 -23.27 8.66 27.56
N ALA A 37 -23.66 9.79 26.95
CA ALA A 37 -22.94 11.08 26.95
C ALA A 37 -21.54 11.01 26.29
N ASN A 38 -21.30 10.05 25.38
CA ASN A 38 -20.08 10.01 24.63
C ASN A 38 -20.25 10.78 23.31
N PRO A 39 -19.29 11.63 22.90
CA PRO A 39 -19.38 12.36 21.67
C PRO A 39 -19.37 11.45 20.44
N ILE A 40 -20.24 11.68 19.48
CA ILE A 40 -20.30 10.94 18.23
C ILE A 40 -19.59 11.75 17.14
N VAL A 41 -18.48 11.23 16.66
CA VAL A 41 -17.64 11.85 15.63
C VAL A 41 -18.13 11.48 14.23
N GLY A 42 -18.15 12.42 13.30
CA GLY A 42 -18.51 12.18 11.89
C GLY A 42 -20.02 12.02 11.66
N VAL A 43 -20.85 12.55 12.55
CA VAL A 43 -22.30 12.67 12.36
C VAL A 43 -22.57 13.69 11.29
N ASN A 44 -23.38 13.35 10.30
CA ASN A 44 -23.82 14.30 9.28
C ASN A 44 -24.84 15.29 9.86
N CYS A 45 -24.50 16.57 9.82
CA CYS A 45 -25.36 17.69 10.19
C CYS A 45 -25.66 18.50 8.95
N VAL A 46 -26.86 18.38 8.42
CA VAL A 46 -27.28 19.01 7.16
C VAL A 46 -28.40 20.01 7.43
N LEU A 47 -28.27 21.24 6.90
CA LEU A 47 -29.21 22.32 7.08
C LEU A 47 -30.04 22.51 5.81
N TYR A 48 -31.34 22.56 5.97
CA TYR A 48 -32.31 22.79 4.90
C TYR A 48 -33.07 24.07 5.13
N ASN A 49 -33.41 24.73 4.05
CA ASN A 49 -34.28 25.92 4.05
C ASN A 49 -35.74 25.51 4.27
N LEU A 50 -36.47 26.31 4.97
CA LEU A 50 -37.92 26.15 5.12
C LEU A 50 -38.66 27.23 4.34
N PRO A 51 -39.78 26.93 3.66
CA PRO A 51 -40.52 25.64 3.65
C PRO A 51 -40.12 24.67 2.51
N ASP A 52 -39.21 25.04 1.60
CA ASP A 52 -38.92 24.32 0.36
C ASP A 52 -37.96 23.11 0.52
N SER A 53 -37.41 22.90 1.72
CA SER A 53 -36.49 21.82 2.04
C SER A 53 -35.27 21.75 1.11
N THR A 54 -34.83 22.87 0.56
CA THR A 54 -33.59 22.95 -0.22
C THR A 54 -32.37 22.88 0.73
N GLN A 55 -31.40 22.08 0.41
CA GLN A 55 -30.18 21.97 1.20
C GLN A 55 -29.34 23.24 1.07
N ILE A 56 -28.99 23.85 2.21
CA ILE A 56 -28.20 25.09 2.26
C ILE A 56 -26.73 24.78 2.48
N THR A 57 -26.41 24.00 3.52
CA THR A 57 -25.05 23.67 3.93
C THR A 57 -25.07 22.39 4.74
N GLY A 58 -23.92 21.79 4.96
CA GLY A 58 -23.77 20.61 5.80
C GLY A 58 -22.34 20.52 6.31
N THR A 59 -22.18 19.88 7.47
CA THR A 59 -20.90 19.58 8.10
C THR A 59 -20.96 18.21 8.76
N THR A 60 -19.84 17.72 9.26
CA THR A 60 -19.78 16.54 10.12
C THR A 60 -19.26 16.94 11.49
N THR A 61 -19.71 16.24 12.53
CA THR A 61 -19.17 16.45 13.88
C THR A 61 -17.70 16.08 13.94
N ASP A 62 -16.94 16.86 14.67
CA ASP A 62 -15.51 16.68 14.95
C ASP A 62 -15.23 15.62 16.04
N LEU A 63 -13.98 15.57 16.52
CA LEU A 63 -13.51 14.53 17.47
C LEU A 63 -14.20 14.58 18.84
N ASP A 64 -14.69 15.75 19.24
CA ASP A 64 -15.42 15.93 20.50
C ASP A 64 -16.94 15.92 20.30
N GLY A 65 -17.41 15.63 19.07
CA GLY A 65 -18.81 15.59 18.70
C GLY A 65 -19.40 16.96 18.35
N SER A 66 -18.62 18.04 18.34
CA SER A 66 -19.09 19.38 18.03
C SER A 66 -19.27 19.58 16.54
N PHE A 67 -20.21 20.44 16.16
CA PHE A 67 -20.40 20.92 14.79
C PHE A 67 -20.72 22.41 14.76
N GLU A 68 -20.37 23.06 13.63
CA GLU A 68 -20.71 24.42 13.36
C GLU A 68 -21.16 24.56 11.90
N LEU A 69 -22.32 25.21 11.69
CA LEU A 69 -22.92 25.49 10.41
C LEU A 69 -23.11 27.02 10.28
N ASN A 70 -22.43 27.62 9.33
CA ASN A 70 -22.54 29.07 9.07
C ASN A 70 -23.79 29.36 8.23
N VAL A 71 -24.58 30.33 8.66
CA VAL A 71 -25.79 30.78 7.99
C VAL A 71 -25.71 32.28 7.66
N LYS A 72 -26.43 32.70 6.60
CA LYS A 72 -26.41 34.09 6.13
C LYS A 72 -27.48 34.94 6.77
N GLU A 73 -28.54 34.35 7.26
CA GLU A 73 -29.72 35.01 7.80
C GLU A 73 -30.17 34.28 9.07
N ASN A 74 -30.67 35.02 10.04
CA ASN A 74 -31.31 34.45 11.23
C ASN A 74 -32.79 34.19 10.94
N LYS A 75 -33.08 32.98 10.47
CA LYS A 75 -34.45 32.49 10.19
C LYS A 75 -34.59 31.04 10.61
N GLU A 76 -35.80 30.49 10.45
CA GLU A 76 -36.02 29.06 10.73
C GLU A 76 -35.37 28.18 9.66
N TYR A 77 -34.64 27.19 10.14
CA TYR A 77 -33.98 26.15 9.35
C TYR A 77 -34.37 24.76 9.87
N LEU A 78 -34.41 23.79 9.00
CA LEU A 78 -34.51 22.39 9.39
C LEU A 78 -33.09 21.79 9.45
N LEU A 79 -32.62 21.47 10.65
CA LEU A 79 -31.38 20.76 10.88
C LEU A 79 -31.67 19.26 10.94
N GLN A 80 -31.08 18.51 10.01
CA GLN A 80 -31.10 17.06 10.01
C GLN A 80 -29.76 16.54 10.49
N ILE A 81 -29.80 15.73 11.54
CA ILE A 81 -28.64 15.07 12.13
C ILE A 81 -28.80 13.58 11.93
N SER A 82 -27.90 12.97 11.17
CA SER A 82 -27.98 11.55 10.84
C SER A 82 -26.64 10.85 10.97
N PHE A 83 -26.69 9.66 11.53
CA PHE A 83 -25.52 8.80 11.67
C PHE A 83 -25.91 7.33 11.56
N VAL A 84 -25.03 6.49 10.98
CA VAL A 84 -25.33 5.07 10.80
C VAL A 84 -25.44 4.37 12.15
N GLY A 85 -26.57 3.68 12.37
CA GLY A 85 -26.88 3.01 13.64
C GLY A 85 -27.56 3.88 14.67
N TYR A 86 -28.00 5.09 14.27
CA TYR A 86 -28.76 6.01 15.11
C TYR A 86 -30.02 6.49 14.39
N GLU A 87 -31.05 6.80 15.14
CA GLU A 87 -32.26 7.46 14.63
C GLU A 87 -31.93 8.83 14.06
N THR A 88 -32.41 9.12 12.85
CA THR A 88 -32.23 10.44 12.25
C THR A 88 -33.04 11.49 13.01
N LEU A 89 -32.36 12.48 13.58
CA LEU A 89 -33.00 13.60 14.26
C LEU A 89 -33.24 14.75 13.29
N ASN A 90 -34.49 15.21 13.22
CA ASN A 90 -34.86 16.42 12.49
C ASN A 90 -35.31 17.48 13.49
N ARG A 91 -34.67 18.66 13.50
CA ARG A 91 -34.94 19.75 14.45
C ARG A 91 -35.03 21.08 13.72
N VAL A 92 -36.10 21.81 13.97
CA VAL A 92 -36.19 23.23 13.54
C VAL A 92 -35.37 24.07 14.50
N CYS A 93 -34.51 24.95 13.98
CA CYS A 93 -33.60 25.78 14.77
C CYS A 93 -33.37 27.14 14.07
N PHE A 94 -32.90 28.11 14.85
CA PHE A 94 -32.41 29.41 14.41
C PHE A 94 -30.86 29.43 14.52
N SER A 95 -30.25 30.57 14.20
CA SER A 95 -28.83 30.81 14.51
C SER A 95 -28.62 30.84 16.02
N GLU A 96 -28.26 29.72 16.60
CA GLU A 96 -28.10 29.51 18.04
C GLU A 96 -27.14 28.38 18.39
N ASN A 97 -26.73 28.35 19.65
CA ASN A 97 -26.03 27.17 20.20
C ASN A 97 -27.07 26.18 20.75
N LEU A 98 -27.18 25.05 20.08
CA LEU A 98 -28.16 24.00 20.39
C LEU A 98 -27.77 23.13 21.61
N GLY A 99 -26.56 23.36 22.17
CA GLY A 99 -26.03 22.55 23.28
C GLY A 99 -25.79 21.11 22.91
N ASP A 100 -25.96 20.23 23.91
CA ASP A 100 -25.77 18.78 23.75
C ASP A 100 -26.99 18.15 23.08
N ILE A 101 -26.78 17.44 21.97
CA ILE A 101 -27.80 16.76 21.18
C ILE A 101 -27.57 15.26 21.30
N ILE A 102 -28.53 14.55 21.86
CA ILE A 102 -28.45 13.10 22.05
C ILE A 102 -29.07 12.40 20.85
N LEU A 103 -28.32 11.52 20.19
CA LEU A 103 -28.85 10.57 19.21
C LEU A 103 -29.10 9.23 19.90
N ASN A 104 -30.30 8.68 19.71
CA ASN A 104 -30.65 7.34 20.15
C ASN A 104 -30.16 6.29 19.18
N GLU A 105 -29.66 5.16 19.69
CA GLU A 105 -29.34 4.02 18.84
C GLU A 105 -30.63 3.44 18.23
N ASP A 106 -30.62 3.21 16.93
CA ASP A 106 -31.73 2.57 16.23
C ASP A 106 -31.64 1.05 16.41
N ALA A 107 -32.40 0.54 17.39
CA ALA A 107 -32.45 -0.88 17.73
C ALA A 107 -33.16 -1.75 16.67
N LEU A 108 -33.89 -1.16 15.73
CA LEU A 108 -34.64 -1.87 14.66
C LEU A 108 -33.79 -2.25 13.47
N LEU A 109 -32.56 -1.70 13.33
CA LEU A 109 -31.65 -2.02 12.24
C LEU A 109 -30.90 -3.36 12.37
N LEU A 110 -31.18 -4.17 13.41
CA LEU A 110 -30.51 -5.47 13.63
C LEU A 110 -31.14 -6.64 12.83
N ASP A 111 -32.34 -6.51 12.28
CA ASP A 111 -33.03 -7.64 11.62
C ASP A 111 -33.50 -7.40 10.18
N GLU A 112 -33.49 -6.20 9.68
CA GLU A 112 -33.84 -5.94 8.28
C GLU A 112 -32.66 -5.28 7.57
N VAL A 113 -31.99 -6.09 6.73
CA VAL A 113 -30.91 -5.61 5.85
C VAL A 113 -31.53 -4.66 4.82
N VAL A 114 -31.77 -3.44 5.19
CA VAL A 114 -31.87 -2.34 4.23
C VAL A 114 -30.47 -2.21 3.65
N VAL A 115 -30.33 -2.64 2.40
CA VAL A 115 -29.16 -2.31 1.58
C VAL A 115 -29.18 -0.80 1.47
N THR A 116 -28.55 -0.11 2.41
CA THR A 116 -28.26 1.31 2.24
C THR A 116 -27.40 1.41 0.99
N PRO A 117 -27.87 2.11 -0.07
CA PRO A 117 -27.07 2.29 -1.28
C PRO A 117 -25.72 2.82 -0.83
N GLN A 118 -24.65 2.25 -1.38
CA GLN A 118 -23.29 2.69 -1.10
C GLN A 118 -23.17 4.12 -1.61
N ILE A 119 -23.41 5.10 -0.73
CA ILE A 119 -23.29 6.52 -1.06
C ILE A 119 -21.80 6.77 -1.24
N LEU A 120 -21.41 7.20 -2.42
CA LEU A 120 -20.07 7.70 -2.68
C LEU A 120 -19.88 8.97 -1.87
N ASN A 121 -19.08 8.89 -0.83
CA ASN A 121 -18.75 10.03 0.00
C ASN A 121 -17.28 10.37 -0.25
N THR A 122 -17.05 11.34 -1.14
CA THR A 122 -15.72 11.68 -1.63
C THR A 122 -15.38 13.10 -1.20
N PHE A 123 -14.25 13.28 -0.50
CA PHE A 123 -13.77 14.57 -0.01
C PHE A 123 -12.34 14.79 -0.43
N GLY A 124 -12.04 15.85 -1.18
CA GLY A 124 -10.69 16.15 -1.63
C GLY A 124 -10.03 14.93 -2.30
N ASN A 125 -8.97 14.41 -1.71
CA ASN A 125 -8.25 13.22 -2.20
C ASN A 125 -8.67 11.91 -1.52
N LYS A 126 -9.69 11.89 -0.65
CA LYS A 126 -10.12 10.72 0.12
C LYS A 126 -11.57 10.31 -0.17
N ASP A 127 -11.83 9.01 -0.11
CA ASP A 127 -13.17 8.42 -0.17
C ASP A 127 -13.49 7.82 1.19
N GLN A 128 -14.65 8.15 1.75
CA GLN A 128 -15.14 7.49 2.94
C GLN A 128 -15.93 6.25 2.55
N LEU A 129 -15.44 5.09 2.95
CA LEU A 129 -16.07 3.80 2.70
C LEU A 129 -16.66 3.26 4.00
N MET A 130 -17.81 2.62 3.88
CA MET A 130 -18.47 1.93 4.98
C MET A 130 -18.69 0.47 4.62
N LEU A 131 -18.47 -0.43 5.58
CA LEU A 131 -18.80 -1.83 5.40
C LEU A 131 -20.32 -2.02 5.46
N SER A 132 -20.90 -2.49 4.37
CA SER A 132 -22.31 -2.93 4.36
C SER A 132 -22.51 -4.17 5.24
N GLY A 133 -23.76 -4.46 5.63
CA GLY A 133 -24.07 -5.66 6.41
C GLY A 133 -23.63 -6.95 5.72
N SER A 134 -23.65 -7.01 4.38
CA SER A 134 -23.13 -8.15 3.62
C SER A 134 -21.59 -8.20 3.66
N ALA A 135 -20.89 -7.07 3.52
CA ALA A 135 -19.43 -7.01 3.61
C ALA A 135 -18.93 -7.40 5.01
N ARG A 136 -19.65 -7.02 6.08
CA ARG A 136 -19.31 -7.43 7.46
C ARG A 136 -19.42 -8.94 7.70
N LYS A 137 -20.20 -9.63 6.89
CA LYS A 137 -20.35 -11.10 6.94
C LYS A 137 -19.28 -11.84 6.15
N VAL A 138 -18.45 -11.13 5.38
CA VAL A 138 -17.34 -11.73 4.62
C VAL A 138 -16.15 -11.98 5.55
N GLY A 139 -15.65 -13.20 5.56
CA GLY A 139 -14.54 -13.59 6.43
C GLY A 139 -14.85 -13.48 7.93
N ASN A 140 -13.86 -13.68 8.77
CA ASN A 140 -13.97 -13.60 10.23
C ASN A 140 -13.32 -12.33 10.79
N ASN A 141 -12.71 -11.51 9.96
CA ASN A 141 -11.90 -10.38 10.35
C ASN A 141 -12.09 -9.18 9.42
N ALA A 142 -11.49 -8.06 9.77
CA ALA A 142 -11.58 -6.83 9.01
C ALA A 142 -10.89 -6.91 7.63
N LEU A 143 -9.79 -7.66 7.51
CA LEU A 143 -9.08 -7.81 6.23
C LEU A 143 -9.98 -8.44 5.16
N ASP A 144 -10.65 -9.55 5.49
CA ASP A 144 -11.56 -10.23 4.60
C ASP A 144 -12.74 -9.31 4.19
N ALA A 145 -13.30 -8.59 5.17
CA ALA A 145 -14.41 -7.67 4.95
C ALA A 145 -14.01 -6.49 4.03
N ILE A 146 -12.84 -5.89 4.25
CA ILE A 146 -12.30 -4.80 3.43
C ILE A 146 -11.94 -5.31 2.03
N GLY A 147 -11.27 -6.46 1.91
CA GLY A 147 -10.94 -7.09 0.64
C GLY A 147 -12.15 -7.46 -0.21
N SER A 148 -13.35 -7.52 0.39
CA SER A 148 -14.61 -7.72 -0.33
C SER A 148 -15.18 -6.45 -0.95
N LEU A 149 -14.68 -5.26 -0.59
CA LEU A 149 -15.12 -4.00 -1.17
C LEU A 149 -14.68 -3.88 -2.63
N PRO A 150 -15.43 -3.14 -3.47
CA PRO A 150 -15.14 -3.04 -4.90
C PRO A 150 -13.78 -2.44 -5.26
N GLN A 151 -13.20 -1.66 -4.34
CA GLN A 151 -11.93 -0.95 -4.53
C GLN A 151 -10.71 -1.83 -4.28
N PHE A 152 -10.89 -2.97 -3.59
CA PHE A 152 -9.81 -3.78 -3.06
C PHE A 152 -9.90 -5.24 -3.48
N LYS A 153 -8.77 -5.92 -3.42
CA LYS A 153 -8.65 -7.37 -3.48
C LYS A 153 -7.51 -7.84 -2.59
N THR A 154 -7.56 -9.08 -2.18
CA THR A 154 -6.45 -9.72 -1.47
C THR A 154 -5.54 -10.40 -2.50
N ASN A 155 -4.25 -10.10 -2.45
CA ASN A 155 -3.26 -10.77 -3.30
C ASN A 155 -3.18 -12.25 -2.89
N ALA A 156 -3.39 -13.14 -3.84
CA ALA A 156 -3.47 -14.58 -3.58
C ALA A 156 -2.13 -15.18 -3.10
N SER A 157 -0.99 -14.60 -3.51
CA SER A 157 0.34 -15.12 -3.18
C SER A 157 0.88 -14.59 -1.84
N SER A 158 0.69 -13.29 -1.55
CA SER A 158 1.20 -12.65 -0.33
C SER A 158 0.19 -12.53 0.80
N GLY A 159 -1.12 -12.60 0.49
CA GLY A 159 -2.18 -12.32 1.43
C GLY A 159 -2.37 -10.83 1.73
N ASP A 160 -1.63 -9.95 1.04
CA ASP A 160 -1.72 -8.51 1.26
C ASP A 160 -2.97 -7.91 0.60
N LEU A 161 -3.45 -6.81 1.19
CA LEU A 161 -4.51 -6.01 0.60
C LEU A 161 -3.90 -5.13 -0.49
N VAL A 162 -4.46 -5.18 -1.68
CA VAL A 162 -4.07 -4.34 -2.82
C VAL A 162 -5.31 -3.72 -3.45
N THR A 163 -5.13 -2.64 -4.20
CA THR A 163 -6.20 -2.10 -5.03
C THR A 163 -6.54 -3.06 -6.18
N VAL A 164 -7.70 -2.89 -6.79
CA VAL A 164 -8.11 -3.75 -7.93
C VAL A 164 -7.11 -3.66 -9.08
N ASP A 165 -6.47 -2.50 -9.29
CA ASP A 165 -5.41 -2.26 -10.28
C ASP A 165 -4.00 -2.68 -9.81
N ASN A 166 -3.90 -3.48 -8.73
CA ASN A 166 -2.66 -4.04 -8.14
C ASN A 166 -1.69 -3.02 -7.52
N LYS A 167 -2.13 -1.82 -7.19
CA LYS A 167 -1.30 -0.89 -6.43
C LYS A 167 -1.14 -1.35 -4.99
N SER A 168 0.05 -1.17 -4.42
CA SER A 168 0.31 -1.41 -3.00
C SER A 168 -0.49 -0.45 -2.13
N ILE A 169 -0.99 -0.96 -1.00
CA ILE A 169 -1.78 -0.17 -0.05
C ILE A 169 -1.02 -0.02 1.26
N LEU A 170 -0.82 1.21 1.68
CA LEU A 170 -0.47 1.51 3.06
C LEU A 170 -1.71 1.38 3.95
N VAL A 171 -1.65 0.51 4.94
CA VAL A 171 -2.73 0.32 5.90
C VAL A 171 -2.46 1.14 7.16
N LEU A 172 -3.45 1.94 7.53
CA LEU A 172 -3.50 2.61 8.82
C LEU A 172 -4.71 2.07 9.60
N ILE A 173 -4.54 1.90 10.91
CA ILE A 173 -5.65 1.60 11.83
C ILE A 173 -5.65 2.71 12.88
N ASN A 174 -6.72 3.52 12.90
CA ASN A 174 -6.79 4.72 13.72
C ASN A 174 -5.56 5.64 13.51
N GLY A 175 -5.16 5.86 12.26
CA GLY A 175 -3.99 6.63 11.89
C GLY A 175 -2.64 5.97 12.16
N ILE A 176 -2.60 4.80 12.81
CA ILE A 176 -1.36 4.06 13.08
C ILE A 176 -1.04 3.16 11.89
N ARG A 177 0.18 3.28 11.35
CA ARG A 177 0.66 2.38 10.31
C ARG A 177 0.73 0.94 10.83
N ARG A 178 0.12 0.06 10.07
CA ARG A 178 0.02 -1.36 10.37
C ARG A 178 0.27 -2.17 9.09
N SER A 179 0.54 -3.44 9.26
CA SER A 179 0.50 -4.38 8.14
C SER A 179 -0.96 -4.72 7.79
N ALA A 180 -1.22 -5.19 6.59
CA ALA A 180 -2.54 -5.73 6.25
C ALA A 180 -2.95 -6.88 7.21
N ARG A 181 -1.98 -7.61 7.75
CA ARG A 181 -2.19 -8.69 8.73
C ARG A 181 -2.78 -8.18 10.05
N ASP A 182 -2.47 -6.95 10.47
CA ASP A 182 -3.04 -6.37 11.69
C ASP A 182 -4.56 -6.15 11.57
N LEU A 183 -5.11 -6.04 10.34
CA LEU A 183 -6.55 -6.03 10.12
C LEU A 183 -7.22 -7.36 10.47
N MET A 184 -6.48 -8.47 10.48
CA MET A 184 -7.00 -9.77 10.91
C MET A 184 -7.32 -9.79 12.40
N LEU A 185 -6.71 -8.88 13.21
CA LEU A 185 -6.96 -8.75 14.64
C LEU A 185 -8.28 -8.04 14.97
N LEU A 186 -8.89 -7.38 14.00
CA LEU A 186 -10.12 -6.64 14.14
C LEU A 186 -11.30 -7.44 13.59
N LYS A 187 -12.44 -7.37 14.26
CA LYS A 187 -13.71 -7.81 13.67
C LYS A 187 -14.21 -6.78 12.69
N ALA A 188 -14.88 -7.22 11.64
CA ALA A 188 -15.56 -6.33 10.72
C ALA A 188 -16.56 -5.37 11.40
N ASP A 189 -17.19 -5.83 12.50
CA ASP A 189 -18.14 -5.04 13.28
C ASP A 189 -17.47 -3.93 14.10
N ASP A 190 -16.18 -4.05 14.40
CA ASP A 190 -15.43 -3.02 15.12
C ASP A 190 -15.04 -1.85 14.19
N ILE A 191 -15.19 -2.00 12.87
CA ILE A 191 -14.90 -0.93 11.92
C ILE A 191 -16.05 0.10 11.94
N LYS A 192 -15.68 1.36 12.21
CA LYS A 192 -16.57 2.50 12.09
C LYS A 192 -16.62 3.01 10.66
N SER A 193 -15.46 3.30 10.07
CA SER A 193 -15.31 3.83 8.71
C SER A 193 -13.91 3.52 8.17
N ILE A 194 -13.76 3.60 6.86
CA ILE A 194 -12.50 3.47 6.15
C ILE A 194 -12.32 4.71 5.29
N LEU A 195 -11.21 5.43 5.47
CA LEU A 195 -10.79 6.47 4.56
C LEU A 195 -9.85 5.86 3.53
N PHE A 196 -10.19 5.97 2.27
CA PHE A 196 -9.41 5.46 1.15
C PHE A 196 -8.86 6.61 0.31
N TYR A 197 -7.55 6.68 0.18
CA TYR A 197 -6.82 7.60 -0.67
C TYR A 197 -6.29 6.82 -1.86
N SER A 198 -6.93 6.95 -3.02
CA SER A 198 -6.46 6.34 -4.27
C SER A 198 -5.18 6.97 -4.78
N ASP A 199 -4.93 8.22 -4.36
CA ASP A 199 -3.70 8.96 -4.60
C ASP A 199 -3.20 9.46 -3.24
N PRO A 200 -2.03 8.99 -2.78
CA PRO A 200 -1.53 9.30 -1.45
C PRO A 200 -1.38 10.80 -1.20
N PRO A 201 -1.69 11.30 0.02
CA PRO A 201 -1.44 12.69 0.40
C PRO A 201 0.05 13.07 0.30
N ALA A 202 0.35 14.37 0.23
CA ALA A 202 1.71 14.91 0.12
C ALA A 202 2.69 14.34 1.16
N ARG A 203 2.19 14.06 2.36
CA ARG A 203 2.93 13.42 3.44
C ARG A 203 3.59 12.09 3.06
N TYR A 204 2.92 11.26 2.25
CA TYR A 204 3.42 9.95 1.83
C TYR A 204 4.12 9.98 0.45
N ALA A 205 4.24 11.16 -0.16
CA ALA A 205 4.83 11.30 -1.48
C ALA A 205 6.26 10.79 -1.56
N HIS A 206 7.01 10.83 -0.44
CA HIS A 206 8.39 10.37 -0.34
C HIS A 206 8.55 8.83 -0.25
N GLU A 207 7.45 8.06 -0.08
CA GLU A 207 7.48 6.62 0.17
C GLU A 207 7.14 5.75 -1.05
N ASN A 208 6.79 6.33 -2.19
CA ASN A 208 6.38 5.60 -3.41
C ASN A 208 5.23 4.60 -3.17
N ILE A 209 4.24 4.99 -2.38
CA ILE A 209 3.05 4.20 -2.05
C ILE A 209 1.98 4.38 -3.13
N GLY A 210 1.30 3.30 -3.51
CA GLY A 210 0.25 3.35 -4.54
C GLY A 210 -1.10 3.87 -4.05
N ALA A 211 -1.48 3.57 -2.80
CA ALA A 211 -2.72 4.01 -2.17
C ALA A 211 -2.60 3.94 -0.63
N VAL A 212 -3.53 4.59 0.08
CA VAL A 212 -3.60 4.54 1.55
C VAL A 212 -5.02 4.21 1.99
N ILE A 213 -5.16 3.34 3.00
CA ILE A 213 -6.42 3.21 3.76
C ILE A 213 -6.19 3.54 5.22
N ASP A 214 -7.12 4.26 5.83
CA ASP A 214 -7.16 4.46 7.28
C ASP A 214 -8.47 3.90 7.84
N VAL A 215 -8.36 2.83 8.60
CA VAL A 215 -9.47 2.11 9.21
C VAL A 215 -9.72 2.66 10.59
N THR A 216 -10.81 3.39 10.76
CA THR A 216 -11.23 3.91 12.06
C THR A 216 -12.09 2.86 12.76
N THR A 217 -11.73 2.53 14.01
CA THR A 217 -12.49 1.60 14.85
C THR A 217 -13.52 2.32 15.72
N ARG A 218 -14.56 1.59 16.15
CA ARG A 218 -15.58 2.10 17.08
C ARG A 218 -15.00 2.27 18.48
N LYS A 219 -15.33 3.37 19.16
CA LYS A 219 -14.98 3.59 20.57
C LYS A 219 -15.91 2.77 21.46
N ARG A 220 -15.35 2.05 22.43
CA ARG A 220 -16.10 1.31 23.46
C ARG A 220 -15.33 1.41 24.79
N THR A 221 -16.01 1.35 25.92
CA THR A 221 -15.47 1.72 27.24
C THR A 221 -15.05 0.55 28.14
N ASP A 222 -15.26 -0.69 27.72
CA ASP A 222 -15.01 -1.88 28.53
C ASP A 222 -13.66 -2.53 28.21
N ARG A 223 -13.15 -3.33 29.15
CA ARG A 223 -11.92 -4.12 28.95
C ARG A 223 -12.09 -5.15 27.84
N LEU A 224 -11.05 -5.32 27.05
CA LEU A 224 -10.98 -6.29 25.97
C LEU A 224 -9.80 -7.23 26.15
N TYR A 225 -10.06 -8.53 25.96
CA TYR A 225 -9.05 -9.56 25.74
C TYR A 225 -9.33 -10.22 24.40
N SER A 226 -8.35 -10.30 23.54
CA SER A 226 -8.49 -11.03 22.28
C SER A 226 -7.32 -11.98 22.05
N LEU A 227 -7.64 -13.14 21.50
CA LEU A 227 -6.70 -14.11 20.96
C LEU A 227 -7.14 -14.44 19.53
N TYR A 228 -6.23 -14.35 18.60
CA TYR A 228 -6.46 -14.64 17.21
C TYR A 228 -5.43 -15.66 16.72
N LEU A 229 -5.90 -16.74 16.14
CA LEU A 229 -5.09 -17.76 15.46
C LEU A 229 -5.59 -17.88 14.03
N ASP A 230 -4.71 -17.72 13.06
CA ASP A 230 -4.97 -17.99 11.64
C ASP A 230 -3.89 -18.93 11.13
N THR A 231 -4.28 -20.04 10.55
CA THR A 231 -3.36 -21.02 9.99
C THR A 231 -3.80 -21.42 8.60
N LYS A 232 -2.86 -21.47 7.67
CA LYS A 232 -3.07 -21.96 6.31
C LYS A 232 -1.90 -22.88 5.95
N ASN A 233 -2.13 -24.18 5.87
CA ASN A 233 -1.10 -25.16 5.69
C ASN A 233 -1.38 -26.07 4.50
N GLY A 234 -0.40 -26.20 3.60
CA GLY A 234 -0.47 -27.04 2.41
C GLY A 234 -0.47 -28.54 2.78
N ILE A 235 -1.38 -29.29 2.19
CA ILE A 235 -1.42 -30.76 2.30
C ILE A 235 -0.71 -31.46 1.15
N THR A 236 -0.45 -30.73 0.06
CA THR A 236 0.21 -31.28 -1.15
C THR A 236 1.70 -30.95 -1.22
N THR A 237 2.17 -30.00 -0.45
CA THR A 237 3.58 -29.55 -0.39
C THR A 237 3.86 -28.84 0.93
N GLY A 238 5.13 -28.72 1.29
CA GLY A 238 5.56 -27.93 2.45
C GLY A 238 5.33 -26.44 2.23
N TYR A 239 4.15 -25.97 2.61
CA TYR A 239 3.76 -24.56 2.54
C TYR A 239 2.87 -24.23 3.72
N GLY A 240 3.13 -23.14 4.38
CA GLY A 240 2.23 -22.67 5.43
C GLY A 240 2.45 -21.22 5.80
N THR A 241 1.36 -20.60 6.25
CA THR A 241 1.36 -19.28 6.87
C THR A 241 0.54 -19.36 8.15
N ASP A 242 1.20 -19.12 9.29
CA ASP A 242 0.57 -19.18 10.58
C ASP A 242 0.76 -17.88 11.35
N MET A 243 -0.28 -17.43 12.02
CA MET A 243 -0.27 -16.21 12.82
C MET A 243 -0.95 -16.45 14.16
N LEU A 244 -0.27 -16.07 15.22
CA LEU A 244 -0.83 -15.98 16.57
C LEU A 244 -0.75 -14.53 17.02
N SER A 245 -1.85 -13.97 17.50
CA SER A 245 -1.87 -12.63 18.06
C SER A 245 -2.75 -12.52 19.30
N MET A 246 -2.33 -11.67 20.22
CA MET A 246 -3.01 -11.38 21.46
C MET A 246 -3.10 -9.88 21.66
N ALA A 247 -4.22 -9.42 22.21
CA ALA A 247 -4.37 -8.05 22.62
C ALA A 247 -5.09 -7.97 23.99
N TYR A 248 -4.61 -7.05 24.81
CA TYR A 248 -5.29 -6.55 25.99
C TYR A 248 -5.53 -5.05 25.84
N MET A 249 -6.71 -4.61 26.15
CA MET A 249 -7.07 -3.19 26.05
C MET A 249 -7.98 -2.82 27.24
N ASP A 250 -7.73 -1.68 27.82
CA ASP A 250 -8.62 -1.01 28.77
C ASP A 250 -8.87 0.45 28.34
N SER A 251 -9.47 1.26 29.16
CA SER A 251 -9.80 2.66 28.84
C SER A 251 -8.57 3.54 28.55
N LEU A 252 -7.41 3.19 29.09
CA LEU A 252 -6.17 3.98 28.98
C LEU A 252 -5.07 3.27 28.22
N ASN A 253 -4.99 1.95 28.27
CA ASN A 253 -3.86 1.16 27.83
C ASN A 253 -4.26 0.13 26.79
N MET A 254 -3.36 -0.14 25.84
CA MET A 254 -3.45 -1.23 24.90
C MET A 254 -2.10 -1.92 24.80
N PHE A 255 -2.10 -3.24 25.00
CA PHE A 255 -0.94 -4.12 24.76
C PHE A 255 -1.27 -5.07 23.62
N THR A 256 -0.35 -5.23 22.70
CA THR A 256 -0.48 -6.21 21.61
C THR A 256 0.81 -7.00 21.49
N ALA A 257 0.68 -8.30 21.24
CA ALA A 257 1.78 -9.17 20.84
C ALA A 257 1.33 -10.02 19.67
N ALA A 258 2.17 -10.16 18.64
CA ALA A 258 1.87 -10.98 17.49
C ALA A 258 3.13 -11.70 17.01
N TYR A 259 2.93 -12.92 16.54
CA TYR A 259 3.94 -13.71 15.86
C TYR A 259 3.37 -14.27 14.58
N PHE A 260 4.14 -14.16 13.51
CA PHE A 260 3.82 -14.65 12.17
C PHE A 260 4.97 -15.49 11.64
N ILE A 261 4.64 -16.56 10.95
CA ILE A 261 5.58 -17.40 10.19
C ILE A 261 5.00 -17.70 8.81
N ASP A 262 5.81 -17.53 7.76
CA ASP A 262 5.61 -18.10 6.42
C ASP A 262 6.73 -19.11 6.18
N TYR A 263 6.38 -20.32 5.81
CA TYR A 263 7.38 -21.34 5.46
C TYR A 263 7.04 -22.02 4.14
N ARG A 264 8.07 -22.35 3.39
CA ARG A 264 7.99 -23.00 2.07
C ARG A 264 9.07 -24.04 1.95
N ALA A 265 8.70 -25.25 1.59
CA ALA A 265 9.59 -26.34 1.22
C ALA A 265 9.07 -26.93 -0.10
N LEU A 266 9.43 -26.25 -1.19
CA LEU A 266 8.93 -26.53 -2.53
C LEU A 266 9.97 -27.37 -3.27
N ASN A 267 9.59 -28.54 -3.74
CA ASN A 267 10.44 -29.44 -4.50
C ASN A 267 9.95 -29.62 -5.94
N LYS A 268 10.72 -30.32 -6.75
CA LYS A 268 10.49 -30.55 -8.18
C LYS A 268 10.43 -29.25 -9.00
N ASN A 269 11.05 -28.19 -8.50
CA ASN A 269 11.25 -26.96 -9.25
C ASN A 269 12.27 -27.18 -10.36
N ARG A 270 12.16 -26.45 -11.45
CA ARG A 270 13.14 -26.45 -12.53
C ARG A 270 13.45 -25.03 -12.93
N MET A 271 14.71 -24.72 -13.12
CA MET A 271 15.18 -23.44 -13.61
C MET A 271 15.90 -23.68 -14.93
N ASN A 272 15.39 -23.10 -16.02
CA ASN A 272 16.00 -23.14 -17.33
C ASN A 272 16.53 -21.75 -17.64
N ASN A 273 17.81 -21.67 -17.99
CA ASN A 273 18.43 -20.42 -18.39
C ASN A 273 19.07 -20.60 -19.76
N THR A 274 19.00 -19.57 -20.58
CA THR A 274 19.69 -19.55 -21.88
C THR A 274 20.40 -18.21 -21.99
N TYR A 275 21.70 -18.24 -22.22
CA TYR A 275 22.53 -17.07 -22.47
C TYR A 275 23.17 -17.24 -23.83
N SER A 276 22.76 -16.40 -24.81
CA SER A 276 23.29 -16.45 -26.18
C SER A 276 24.16 -15.23 -26.40
N TYR A 277 25.45 -15.48 -26.55
CA TYR A 277 26.47 -14.51 -26.89
C TYR A 277 26.66 -14.49 -28.44
N SER A 278 27.46 -13.58 -28.97
CA SER A 278 27.74 -13.48 -30.42
C SER A 278 28.43 -14.72 -30.99
N ASP A 279 29.23 -15.42 -30.19
CA ASP A 279 30.08 -16.55 -30.57
C ASP A 279 29.56 -17.91 -30.03
N ARG A 280 28.69 -17.91 -29.03
CA ARG A 280 28.20 -19.17 -28.38
C ARG A 280 26.88 -18.98 -27.64
N THR A 281 26.26 -20.12 -27.34
CA THR A 281 25.06 -20.19 -26.52
C THR A 281 25.28 -21.20 -25.39
N ASN A 282 25.03 -20.77 -24.16
CA ASN A 282 24.99 -21.61 -22.97
C ASN A 282 23.52 -21.89 -22.63
N GLU A 283 23.10 -23.16 -22.75
CA GLU A 283 21.75 -23.58 -22.39
C GLU A 283 21.78 -24.43 -21.11
N TYR A 284 21.21 -23.91 -20.03
CA TYR A 284 21.06 -24.60 -18.76
C TYR A 284 19.65 -25.19 -18.65
N ARG A 285 19.53 -26.50 -18.78
CA ARG A 285 18.26 -27.22 -18.62
C ARG A 285 18.10 -27.73 -17.20
N GLY A 286 17.05 -27.29 -16.52
CA GLY A 286 16.73 -27.71 -15.17
C GLY A 286 16.36 -29.20 -15.11
N VAL A 287 17.08 -29.94 -14.29
CA VAL A 287 16.83 -31.38 -13.99
C VAL A 287 15.94 -31.48 -12.76
N SER A 288 16.38 -30.88 -11.66
CA SER A 288 15.68 -30.87 -10.39
C SER A 288 16.01 -29.59 -9.62
N GLY A 289 15.17 -29.24 -8.68
CA GLY A 289 15.44 -28.12 -7.77
C GLY A 289 14.49 -28.11 -6.59
N GLU A 290 14.96 -27.52 -5.53
CA GLU A 290 14.17 -27.27 -4.33
C GLU A 290 14.29 -25.80 -3.90
N TYR A 291 13.28 -25.33 -3.19
CA TYR A 291 13.28 -24.05 -2.50
C TYR A 291 12.82 -24.26 -1.07
N ILE A 292 13.64 -23.84 -0.11
CA ILE A 292 13.29 -23.81 1.30
C ILE A 292 13.38 -22.36 1.75
N GLY A 293 12.26 -21.83 2.25
CA GLY A 293 12.19 -20.47 2.76
C GLY A 293 11.46 -20.41 4.09
N ARG A 294 11.88 -19.51 4.96
CA ARG A 294 11.22 -19.20 6.23
C ARG A 294 11.26 -17.70 6.46
N TYR A 295 10.13 -17.16 6.85
CA TYR A 295 10.01 -15.74 7.21
C TYR A 295 9.27 -15.64 8.54
N HIS A 296 9.89 -14.99 9.52
CA HIS A 296 9.38 -14.82 10.87
C HIS A 296 9.22 -13.33 11.16
N VAL A 297 8.12 -12.96 11.80
CA VAL A 297 7.90 -11.62 12.33
C VAL A 297 7.35 -11.75 13.74
N GLY A 298 8.04 -11.17 14.71
CA GLY A 298 7.58 -11.02 16.08
C GLY A 298 7.43 -9.53 16.41
N GLN A 299 6.29 -9.13 16.98
CA GLN A 299 6.09 -7.75 17.39
C GLN A 299 5.41 -7.66 18.75
N VAL A 300 5.80 -6.66 19.52
CA VAL A 300 5.11 -6.22 20.74
C VAL A 300 4.90 -4.72 20.68
N ALA A 301 3.72 -4.26 21.08
CA ALA A 301 3.42 -2.85 21.13
C ALA A 301 2.62 -2.49 22.39
N TYR A 302 2.92 -1.33 22.92
CA TYR A 302 2.21 -0.70 24.02
C TYR A 302 1.72 0.68 23.58
N GLN A 303 0.47 0.98 23.88
CA GLN A 303 -0.12 2.29 23.64
C GLN A 303 -0.81 2.76 24.92
N ARG A 304 -0.66 4.04 25.24
CA ARG A 304 -1.35 4.70 26.33
C ARG A 304 -2.00 5.99 25.84
N TYR A 305 -3.28 6.12 26.16
CA TYR A 305 -4.04 7.35 25.92
C TYR A 305 -4.51 7.90 27.26
N GLN A 306 -4.09 9.10 27.62
CA GLN A 306 -4.47 9.76 28.86
C GLN A 306 -4.78 11.24 28.62
N GLY A 307 -6.03 11.62 28.82
CA GLY A 307 -6.48 12.97 28.53
C GLY A 307 -6.29 13.33 27.07
N ARG A 308 -5.36 14.24 26.81
CA ARG A 308 -5.03 14.74 25.46
C ARG A 308 -3.74 14.18 24.88
N ASN A 309 -3.13 13.23 25.57
CA ASN A 309 -1.84 12.67 25.20
C ASN A 309 -2.01 11.24 24.71
N LEU A 310 -1.36 10.90 23.62
CA LEU A 310 -1.21 9.55 23.11
C LEU A 310 0.28 9.22 23.05
N PHE A 311 0.67 8.15 23.68
CA PHE A 311 1.99 7.54 23.57
C PHE A 311 1.85 6.15 22.94
N ASN A 312 2.77 5.78 22.04
CA ASN A 312 2.87 4.43 21.50
C ASN A 312 4.34 4.03 21.38
N ALA A 313 4.66 2.81 21.79
CA ALA A 313 5.96 2.19 21.60
C ALA A 313 5.76 0.80 20.98
N LYS A 314 6.52 0.48 19.93
CA LYS A 314 6.51 -0.82 19.24
C LYS A 314 7.94 -1.29 19.04
N VAL A 315 8.18 -2.57 19.30
CA VAL A 315 9.39 -3.27 18.89
C VAL A 315 8.99 -4.41 17.96
N GLU A 316 9.71 -4.55 16.86
CA GLU A 316 9.48 -5.58 15.85
C GLU A 316 10.80 -6.24 15.47
N TYR A 317 10.81 -7.56 15.44
CA TYR A 317 11.90 -8.39 14.94
C TYR A 317 11.44 -9.13 13.70
N ARG A 318 12.25 -9.12 12.65
CA ARG A 318 12.04 -9.89 11.42
C ARG A 318 13.26 -10.75 11.15
N LYS A 319 13.02 -11.97 10.70
CA LYS A 319 14.06 -12.86 10.18
C LYS A 319 13.53 -13.57 8.95
N SER A 320 14.33 -13.59 7.89
CA SER A 320 14.07 -14.38 6.69
C SER A 320 15.28 -15.22 6.37
N SER A 321 15.04 -16.44 5.94
CA SER A 321 16.07 -17.31 5.35
C SER A 321 15.50 -17.98 4.11
N GLY A 322 16.28 -18.05 3.05
CA GLY A 322 15.91 -18.69 1.80
C GLY A 322 17.07 -19.48 1.24
N ARG A 323 16.81 -20.72 0.78
CA ARG A 323 17.75 -21.54 0.05
C ARG A 323 17.08 -22.11 -1.19
N GLN A 324 17.71 -21.89 -2.33
CA GLN A 324 17.33 -22.50 -3.60
C GLN A 324 18.49 -23.33 -4.12
N GLU A 325 18.24 -24.57 -4.42
CA GLU A 325 19.22 -25.47 -5.03
C GLU A 325 18.64 -26.03 -6.33
N TYR A 326 19.41 -25.92 -7.40
CA TYR A 326 19.04 -26.43 -8.71
C TYR A 326 20.16 -27.29 -9.28
N SER A 327 19.80 -28.48 -9.77
CA SER A 327 20.64 -29.24 -10.68
C SER A 327 20.25 -28.93 -12.11
N GLN A 328 21.21 -28.53 -12.91
CA GLN A 328 21.02 -28.12 -14.31
C GLN A 328 22.03 -28.86 -15.17
N LYS A 329 21.62 -29.20 -16.39
CA LYS A 329 22.50 -29.70 -17.43
C LYS A 329 22.86 -28.52 -18.35
N LEU A 330 24.12 -28.13 -18.35
CA LEU A 330 24.65 -27.18 -19.33
C LEU A 330 24.91 -27.88 -20.65
N ILE A 331 24.43 -27.33 -21.73
CA ILE A 331 24.73 -27.73 -23.11
C ILE A 331 25.33 -26.53 -23.78
N ASP A 332 26.60 -26.59 -24.13
CA ASP A 332 27.27 -25.55 -24.89
C ASP A 332 27.03 -25.70 -26.39
N SER A 333 27.36 -24.67 -27.15
CA SER A 333 27.23 -24.70 -28.64
C SER A 333 28.17 -25.69 -29.32
N GLY A 334 29.19 -26.18 -28.63
CA GLY A 334 30.10 -27.24 -29.12
C GLY A 334 29.58 -28.66 -28.86
N GLY A 335 28.40 -28.82 -28.21
CA GLY A 335 27.81 -30.09 -27.89
C GLY A 335 28.35 -30.72 -26.59
N SER A 336 29.26 -30.04 -25.88
CA SER A 336 29.71 -30.50 -24.56
C SER A 336 28.57 -30.42 -23.56
N SER A 337 28.54 -31.34 -22.62
CA SER A 337 27.47 -31.41 -21.62
C SER A 337 28.06 -31.56 -20.22
N PHE A 338 27.75 -30.60 -19.36
CA PHE A 338 28.18 -30.54 -17.96
C PHE A 338 27.00 -30.59 -17.02
N THR A 339 27.19 -31.16 -15.83
CA THR A 339 26.19 -31.06 -14.76
C THR A 339 26.58 -29.91 -13.84
N ASN A 340 25.65 -28.95 -13.68
CA ASN A 340 25.85 -27.84 -12.82
C ASN A 340 24.92 -27.91 -11.61
N ALA A 341 25.46 -27.58 -10.44
CA ALA A 341 24.69 -27.33 -9.24
C ALA A 341 24.70 -25.81 -8.96
N ARG A 342 23.53 -25.20 -8.92
CA ARG A 342 23.37 -23.80 -8.54
C ARG A 342 22.71 -23.73 -7.17
N ARG A 343 23.32 -22.98 -6.26
CA ARG A 343 22.82 -22.73 -4.92
C ARG A 343 22.74 -21.23 -4.69
N LEU A 344 21.57 -20.79 -4.29
CA LEU A 344 21.33 -19.41 -3.85
C LEU A 344 20.86 -19.49 -2.40
N GLU A 345 21.58 -18.84 -1.52
CA GLU A 345 21.19 -18.71 -0.11
C GLU A 345 21.08 -17.24 0.24
N SER A 346 20.14 -16.92 1.07
CA SER A 346 20.01 -15.58 1.64
C SER A 346 19.42 -15.64 3.04
N GLU A 347 19.99 -14.89 3.92
CA GLU A 347 19.45 -14.68 5.26
C GLU A 347 19.43 -13.18 5.54
N TYR A 348 18.35 -12.66 6.11
CA TYR A 348 18.36 -11.33 6.68
C TYR A 348 17.64 -11.30 8.02
N SER A 349 18.06 -10.40 8.88
CA SER A 349 17.37 -10.08 10.12
C SER A 349 17.27 -8.57 10.32
N SER A 350 16.23 -8.13 11.00
CA SER A 350 16.11 -6.74 11.40
C SER A 350 15.42 -6.59 12.76
N VAL A 351 15.85 -5.59 13.50
CA VAL A 351 15.19 -5.12 14.71
C VAL A 351 14.80 -3.67 14.50
N SER A 352 13.54 -3.33 14.79
CA SER A 352 13.07 -1.95 14.75
C SER A 352 12.39 -1.55 16.05
N ALA A 353 12.61 -0.29 16.47
CA ALA A 353 11.96 0.34 17.58
C ALA A 353 11.27 1.62 17.11
N ASP A 354 9.96 1.70 17.31
CA ASP A 354 9.09 2.81 16.88
C ASP A 354 8.47 3.48 18.10
N LEU A 355 8.79 4.75 18.30
CA LEU A 355 8.26 5.59 19.37
C LEU A 355 7.41 6.70 18.77
N TYR A 356 6.26 6.93 19.36
CA TYR A 356 5.33 7.95 18.91
C TYR A 356 4.71 8.68 20.09
N TYR A 357 4.57 9.99 19.94
CA TYR A 357 3.86 10.85 20.87
C TYR A 357 2.96 11.83 20.11
N MET A 358 1.75 12.06 20.61
CA MET A 358 0.82 13.07 20.11
C MET A 358 0.18 13.82 21.28
N HIS A 359 0.08 15.14 21.11
CA HIS A 359 -0.69 16.00 21.98
C HIS A 359 -1.85 16.65 21.21
N LEU A 360 -3.07 16.52 21.76
CA LEU A 360 -4.27 17.18 21.26
C LEU A 360 -4.49 18.46 22.05
N PHE A 361 -4.52 19.59 21.36
CA PHE A 361 -4.92 20.88 21.94
C PHE A 361 -6.46 21.01 21.97
N ASN A 362 -6.98 22.16 22.30
CA ASN A 362 -8.39 22.47 22.15
C ASN A 362 -8.77 22.51 20.66
N GLY A 363 -9.94 22.00 20.33
CA GLY A 363 -10.38 21.83 18.95
C GLY A 363 -9.64 20.67 18.24
N ASP A 364 -9.50 20.76 16.93
CA ASP A 364 -8.86 19.71 16.10
C ASP A 364 -7.33 19.84 15.99
N ARG A 365 -6.76 20.83 16.68
CA ARG A 365 -5.32 21.08 16.66
C ARG A 365 -4.53 19.97 17.34
N SER A 366 -3.44 19.52 16.73
CA SER A 366 -2.55 18.54 17.31
C SER A 366 -1.11 18.71 16.84
N VAL A 367 -0.18 18.22 17.67
CA VAL A 367 1.22 18.02 17.33
C VAL A 367 1.57 16.55 17.55
N SER A 368 2.27 15.95 16.61
CA SER A 368 2.71 14.55 16.68
C SER A 368 4.19 14.44 16.37
N PHE A 369 4.87 13.52 17.04
CA PHE A 369 6.25 13.16 16.82
C PHE A 369 6.37 11.65 16.67
N ASN A 370 7.19 11.21 15.71
CA ASN A 370 7.53 9.80 15.53
C ASN A 370 9.03 9.64 15.34
N VAL A 371 9.61 8.65 16.01
CA VAL A 371 11.01 8.26 15.84
C VAL A 371 11.05 6.75 15.62
N LEU A 372 11.60 6.34 14.49
CA LEU A 372 11.82 4.94 14.14
C LEU A 372 13.31 4.69 13.99
N ASN A 373 13.80 3.70 14.70
CA ASN A 373 15.16 3.20 14.58
C ASN A 373 15.13 1.78 14.04
N THR A 374 15.96 1.46 13.05
CA THR A 374 16.01 0.13 12.46
C THR A 374 17.46 -0.28 12.20
N TYR A 375 17.80 -1.50 12.58
CA TYR A 375 19.07 -2.14 12.28
C TYR A 375 18.81 -3.40 11.46
N TYR A 376 19.55 -3.56 10.35
CA TYR A 376 19.48 -4.70 9.44
C TYR A 376 20.83 -5.39 9.34
N THR A 377 20.79 -6.71 9.25
CA THR A 377 21.90 -7.53 8.78
C THR A 377 21.39 -8.46 7.69
N SER A 378 22.17 -8.66 6.65
CA SER A 378 21.84 -9.66 5.62
C SER A 378 23.10 -10.28 5.07
N ASP A 379 23.00 -11.56 4.74
CA ASP A 379 24.02 -12.41 4.14
C ASP A 379 23.43 -13.09 2.90
N SER A 380 24.17 -13.16 1.82
CA SER A 380 23.72 -13.79 0.59
C SER A 380 24.85 -14.47 -0.17
N ASP A 381 24.66 -15.74 -0.50
CA ASP A 381 25.53 -16.55 -1.34
C ASP A 381 24.85 -16.93 -2.65
N ASN A 382 25.57 -16.78 -3.75
CA ASN A 382 25.17 -17.27 -5.07
C ASN A 382 26.32 -18.08 -5.67
N MET A 383 26.18 -19.39 -5.65
CA MET A 383 27.19 -20.33 -6.09
C MET A 383 26.74 -21.07 -7.33
N LEU A 384 27.63 -21.23 -8.27
CA LEU A 384 27.52 -22.16 -9.38
C LEU A 384 28.74 -23.10 -9.33
N SER A 385 28.52 -24.38 -9.23
CA SER A 385 29.56 -25.39 -9.33
C SER A 385 29.27 -26.30 -10.53
N SER A 386 30.32 -26.65 -11.30
CA SER A 386 30.23 -27.54 -12.45
C SER A 386 31.08 -28.76 -12.23
N ASP A 387 30.68 -29.88 -12.82
CA ASP A 387 31.55 -31.04 -12.94
C ASP A 387 32.75 -30.75 -13.87
N ALA A 388 33.64 -31.69 -14.05
CA ALA A 388 34.96 -31.52 -14.68
C ALA A 388 34.90 -30.70 -16.00
N GLY A 389 35.52 -29.54 -16.00
CA GLY A 389 35.70 -28.65 -17.16
C GLY A 389 34.65 -27.55 -17.34
N GLY A 390 33.62 -27.46 -16.48
CA GLY A 390 32.63 -26.37 -16.54
C GLY A 390 33.03 -25.12 -15.75
N TYR A 391 32.34 -24.04 -16.04
CA TYR A 391 32.50 -22.73 -15.33
C TYR A 391 31.91 -22.78 -13.93
N SER A 392 32.62 -22.22 -12.96
CA SER A 392 32.17 -22.15 -11.55
C SER A 392 32.42 -20.77 -10.97
N PHE A 393 31.54 -20.31 -10.10
CA PHE A 393 31.71 -19.07 -9.35
C PHE A 393 31.04 -19.12 -7.97
N ASN A 394 31.48 -18.24 -7.08
CA ASN A 394 30.85 -17.96 -5.81
C ASN A 394 30.81 -16.44 -5.59
N ASN A 395 29.61 -15.90 -5.38
CA ASN A 395 29.41 -14.51 -4.96
C ASN A 395 28.88 -14.53 -3.54
N HIS A 396 29.60 -13.87 -2.63
CA HIS A 396 29.18 -13.68 -1.24
C HIS A 396 29.02 -12.21 -0.94
N ILE A 397 27.92 -11.81 -0.30
CA ILE A 397 27.61 -10.43 0.03
C ILE A 397 27.08 -10.36 1.46
N ASP A 398 27.81 -9.63 2.32
CA ASP A 398 27.37 -9.25 3.64
C ASP A 398 26.92 -7.78 3.65
N ASN A 399 25.79 -7.50 4.28
CA ASN A 399 25.31 -6.14 4.49
C ASN A 399 24.98 -5.87 5.95
N GLU A 400 25.32 -4.70 6.40
CA GLU A 400 24.88 -4.11 7.65
C GLU A 400 24.28 -2.73 7.37
N SER A 401 23.08 -2.46 7.86
CA SER A 401 22.43 -1.17 7.66
C SER A 401 21.80 -0.65 8.94
N TYR A 402 22.03 0.62 9.21
CA TYR A 402 21.40 1.36 10.29
C TYR A 402 20.56 2.49 9.71
N SER A 403 19.35 2.67 10.22
CA SER A 403 18.43 3.74 9.80
C SER A 403 17.77 4.39 11.00
N LEU A 404 17.72 5.72 10.97
CA LEU A 404 16.97 6.55 11.90
C LEU A 404 16.04 7.46 11.12
N ILE A 405 14.74 7.39 11.43
CA ILE A 405 13.72 8.28 10.88
C ILE A 405 13.11 9.09 12.01
N ALA A 406 12.97 10.39 11.81
CA ALA A 406 12.27 11.30 12.71
C ALA A 406 11.26 12.13 11.92
N GLU A 407 10.04 12.22 12.38
CA GLU A 407 9.00 13.03 11.74
C GLU A 407 8.21 13.80 12.80
N ALA A 408 7.89 15.06 12.49
CA ALA A 408 7.00 15.92 13.24
C ALA A 408 5.86 16.38 12.36
N LEU A 409 4.63 16.39 12.89
CA LEU A 409 3.43 16.83 12.17
C LEU A 409 2.60 17.74 13.08
N PHE A 410 2.29 18.92 12.57
CA PHE A 410 1.26 19.82 13.07
C PHE A 410 0.01 19.70 12.21
N SER A 411 -1.16 19.58 12.83
CA SER A 411 -2.46 19.57 12.15
C SER A 411 -3.42 20.51 12.84
N ASP A 412 -4.19 21.26 12.06
CA ASP A 412 -5.22 22.19 12.56
C ASP A 412 -6.35 22.34 11.53
N LYS A 413 -7.48 22.89 11.94
CA LYS A 413 -8.51 23.41 11.04
C LYS A 413 -8.32 24.90 10.82
N ILE A 414 -8.06 25.31 9.59
CA ILE A 414 -7.88 26.70 9.19
C ILE A 414 -8.88 26.99 8.08
N TRP A 415 -9.67 28.09 8.19
CA TRP A 415 -10.67 28.50 7.19
C TRP A 415 -11.64 27.37 6.80
N ASN A 416 -12.11 26.60 7.79
CA ASN A 416 -12.99 25.43 7.62
C ASN A 416 -12.39 24.27 6.81
N GLY A 417 -11.09 24.28 6.57
CA GLY A 417 -10.37 23.20 5.90
C GLY A 417 -9.34 22.55 6.81
N ASP A 418 -8.96 21.33 6.49
CA ASP A 418 -7.92 20.59 7.20
C ASP A 418 -6.54 21.06 6.70
N PHE A 419 -5.69 21.55 7.59
CA PHE A 419 -4.33 21.98 7.33
C PHE A 419 -3.34 21.06 8.05
N ASN A 420 -2.31 20.64 7.35
CA ASN A 420 -1.20 19.85 7.88
C ASN A 420 0.13 20.51 7.47
N LEU A 421 1.08 20.53 8.41
CA LEU A 421 2.47 20.95 8.18
C LEU A 421 3.39 19.93 8.83
N GLY A 422 4.31 19.34 8.06
CA GLY A 422 5.19 18.32 8.56
C GLY A 422 6.65 18.51 8.15
N ALA A 423 7.53 17.91 8.95
CA ALA A 423 8.95 17.81 8.69
C ALA A 423 9.42 16.39 8.97
N TYR A 424 10.10 15.78 8.00
CA TYR A 424 10.62 14.43 8.02
C TYR A 424 12.14 14.46 7.80
N TYR A 425 12.86 13.67 8.57
CA TYR A 425 14.28 13.43 8.43
C TYR A 425 14.57 11.94 8.46
N GLN A 426 15.40 11.46 7.55
CA GLN A 426 15.94 10.10 7.56
C GLN A 426 17.45 10.13 7.40
N TYR A 427 18.13 9.43 8.28
CA TYR A 427 19.52 9.05 8.13
C TYR A 427 19.61 7.56 7.90
N LYS A 428 20.39 7.13 6.91
CA LYS A 428 20.67 5.72 6.67
C LYS A 428 22.13 5.52 6.28
N ASN A 429 22.74 4.49 6.83
CA ASN A 429 24.09 4.07 6.51
C ASN A 429 24.08 2.58 6.19
N LEU A 430 24.63 2.21 5.03
CA LEU A 430 24.81 0.83 4.57
C LEU A 430 26.30 0.54 4.46
N GLY A 431 26.77 -0.52 5.12
CA GLY A 431 28.04 -1.17 4.85
C GLY A 431 27.79 -2.47 4.08
N GLN A 432 28.44 -2.65 2.94
CA GLN A 432 28.39 -3.86 2.14
C GLN A 432 29.80 -4.41 1.96
N THR A 433 29.97 -5.70 2.21
CA THR A 433 31.20 -6.43 1.93
C THR A 433 30.95 -7.46 0.86
N TYR A 434 31.72 -7.42 -0.21
CA TYR A 434 31.65 -8.34 -1.33
C TYR A 434 32.85 -9.30 -1.33
N ASN A 435 32.58 -10.60 -1.40
CA ASN A 435 33.57 -11.69 -1.42
C ASN A 435 34.63 -11.59 -0.31
N PHE A 436 34.24 -11.05 0.88
CA PHE A 436 35.10 -10.86 2.05
C PHE A 436 36.28 -9.88 1.90
N ILE A 437 36.37 -9.19 0.77
CA ILE A 437 37.54 -8.37 0.41
C ILE A 437 37.15 -6.91 0.16
N GLU A 438 36.14 -6.68 -0.66
CA GLU A 438 35.75 -5.35 -1.09
C GLU A 438 34.64 -4.79 -0.19
N LYS A 439 34.93 -3.69 0.52
CA LYS A 439 33.98 -3.00 1.38
C LYS A 439 33.52 -1.70 0.74
N SER A 440 32.21 -1.55 0.57
CA SER A 440 31.56 -0.32 0.13
C SER A 440 30.67 0.23 1.24
N THR A 441 30.63 1.54 1.38
CA THR A 441 29.73 2.22 2.33
C THR A 441 28.93 3.29 1.61
N VAL A 442 27.65 3.40 1.93
CA VAL A 442 26.74 4.43 1.40
C VAL A 442 25.99 5.05 2.57
N GLY A 443 26.22 6.35 2.78
CA GLY A 443 25.47 7.16 3.72
C GLY A 443 24.43 8.00 3.00
N THR A 444 23.19 8.07 3.52
CA THR A 444 22.15 8.91 2.96
C THR A 444 21.47 9.75 4.04
N HIS A 445 21.15 11.00 3.68
CA HIS A 445 20.28 11.87 4.46
C HIS A 445 19.13 12.31 3.55
N LYS A 446 17.94 12.23 4.06
CA LYS A 446 16.73 12.74 3.40
C LYS A 446 16.04 13.70 4.33
N GLU A 447 15.77 14.89 3.85
CA GLU A 447 15.03 15.95 4.52
C GLU A 447 13.79 16.25 3.69
N TYR A 448 12.61 16.27 4.30
CA TYR A 448 11.37 16.56 3.59
C TYR A 448 10.49 17.44 4.45
N VAL A 449 10.19 18.64 3.95
CA VAL A 449 9.20 19.54 4.57
C VAL A 449 8.00 19.62 3.65
N TYR A 450 6.82 19.47 4.21
CA TYR A 450 5.58 19.48 3.45
C TYR A 450 4.45 20.20 4.17
N ALA A 451 3.55 20.76 3.38
CA ALA A 451 2.27 21.28 3.85
C ALA A 451 1.16 20.84 2.91
N ASP A 452 -0.01 20.55 3.43
CA ASP A 452 -1.21 20.31 2.65
C ASP A 452 -2.43 20.98 3.27
N TYR A 453 -3.36 21.37 2.41
CA TYR A 453 -4.62 21.99 2.78
C TYR A 453 -5.75 21.36 1.97
N SER A 454 -6.81 20.91 2.64
CA SER A 454 -7.99 20.35 1.99
C SER A 454 -9.27 21.02 2.51
N ASN A 455 -10.17 21.31 1.58
CA ASN A 455 -11.48 21.90 1.89
C ASN A 455 -12.54 21.46 0.88
N SER A 456 -13.81 21.73 1.21
CA SER A 456 -14.96 21.42 0.36
C SER A 456 -15.88 22.62 0.28
N VAL A 457 -16.30 22.96 -0.96
CA VAL A 457 -17.20 24.07 -1.26
C VAL A 457 -18.30 23.59 -2.20
N GLY A 458 -19.49 23.36 -1.69
CA GLY A 458 -20.61 22.82 -2.46
C GLY A 458 -20.29 21.42 -3.00
N ILE A 459 -20.38 21.26 -4.33
CA ILE A 459 -20.06 19.99 -5.02
C ILE A 459 -18.57 19.79 -5.28
N PHE A 460 -17.74 20.80 -5.03
CA PHE A 460 -16.29 20.76 -5.22
C PHE A 460 -15.59 20.46 -3.90
N SER A 461 -14.60 19.60 -3.94
CA SER A 461 -13.62 19.47 -2.87
C SER A 461 -12.22 19.42 -3.46
N TYR A 462 -11.26 19.95 -2.74
CA TYR A 462 -9.88 20.01 -3.21
C TYR A 462 -8.88 19.72 -2.10
N ASN A 463 -7.71 19.24 -2.52
CA ASN A 463 -6.52 19.15 -1.70
C ASN A 463 -5.35 19.75 -2.47
N VAL A 464 -4.63 20.66 -1.85
CA VAL A 464 -3.42 21.29 -2.38
C VAL A 464 -2.29 20.93 -1.43
N GLY A 465 -1.26 20.28 -1.94
CA GLY A 465 -0.06 19.91 -1.19
C GLY A 465 1.19 20.52 -1.82
N LEU A 466 2.11 20.93 -0.97
CA LEU A 466 3.44 21.39 -1.37
C LEU A 466 4.48 20.67 -0.53
N GLY A 467 5.55 20.19 -1.16
CA GLY A 467 6.65 19.55 -0.49
C GLY A 467 7.99 19.97 -1.07
N LEU A 468 8.99 20.03 -0.22
CA LEU A 468 10.38 20.26 -0.60
C LEU A 468 11.24 19.17 0.01
N GLU A 469 11.87 18.35 -0.83
CA GLU A 469 12.69 17.23 -0.42
C GLU A 469 14.14 17.47 -0.85
N ASN A 470 15.07 17.31 0.09
CA ASN A 470 16.49 17.27 -0.17
C ASN A 470 17.02 15.86 0.12
N ASN A 471 17.76 15.30 -0.84
CA ASN A 471 18.42 14.01 -0.70
C ASN A 471 19.93 14.21 -0.83
N HIS A 472 20.66 13.82 0.19
CA HIS A 472 22.10 13.86 0.24
C HIS A 472 22.65 12.44 0.31
N TYR A 473 23.58 12.10 -0.61
CA TYR A 473 24.25 10.81 -0.67
C TYR A 473 25.74 10.99 -0.51
N GLN A 474 26.34 10.19 0.34
CA GLN A 474 27.79 10.04 0.48
C GLN A 474 28.17 8.61 0.13
N ILE A 475 28.96 8.43 -0.93
CA ILE A 475 29.46 7.14 -1.37
C ILE A 475 30.93 7.01 -0.99
N ALA A 476 31.42 5.79 -0.72
CA ALA A 476 32.75 5.49 -0.19
C ALA A 476 33.95 6.12 -0.94
N THR A 477 33.74 6.58 -2.17
CA THR A 477 34.74 7.24 -3.01
C THR A 477 34.87 8.75 -2.79
N ASP A 478 34.36 9.28 -1.64
CA ASP A 478 34.26 10.71 -1.33
C ASP A 478 33.36 11.54 -2.26
N GLU A 479 32.58 10.89 -3.11
CA GLU A 479 31.58 11.58 -3.93
C GLU A 479 30.33 11.86 -3.12
N THR A 480 29.95 13.14 -3.11
CA THR A 480 28.73 13.60 -2.43
C THR A 480 27.76 14.21 -3.45
N TYR A 481 26.50 13.82 -3.36
CA TYR A 481 25.45 14.31 -4.25
C TYR A 481 24.32 14.91 -3.44
N ASN A 482 23.85 16.09 -3.86
CA ASN A 482 22.70 16.77 -3.28
C ASN A 482 21.62 16.96 -4.33
N TYR A 483 20.40 16.55 -4.02
CA TYR A 483 19.24 16.68 -4.93
C TYR A 483 18.07 17.32 -4.20
N LEU A 484 17.67 18.48 -4.68
CA LEU A 484 16.48 19.19 -4.20
C LEU A 484 15.32 18.94 -5.15
N VAL A 485 14.21 18.43 -4.63
CA VAL A 485 13.00 18.12 -5.39
C VAL A 485 11.81 18.87 -4.81
N PHE A 486 11.10 19.61 -5.67
CA PHE A 486 9.82 20.24 -5.35
C PHE A 486 8.68 19.27 -5.69
N ARG A 487 7.77 19.03 -4.74
CA ARG A 487 6.67 18.05 -4.84
C ARG A 487 5.31 18.71 -4.64
N PRO A 488 4.76 19.36 -5.66
CA PRO A 488 3.38 19.84 -5.63
C PRO A 488 2.39 18.69 -5.82
N LEU A 489 1.24 18.80 -5.17
CA LEU A 489 0.09 17.92 -5.34
C LEU A 489 -1.19 18.77 -5.48
N LEU A 490 -2.01 18.45 -6.45
CA LEU A 490 -3.35 19.02 -6.63
C LEU A 490 -4.32 17.85 -6.84
N ALA A 491 -5.33 17.75 -5.97
CA ALA A 491 -6.47 16.87 -6.19
C ALA A 491 -7.75 17.69 -6.19
N LEU A 492 -8.49 17.61 -7.28
CA LEU A 492 -9.80 18.24 -7.46
C LEU A 492 -10.86 17.15 -7.56
N ASN A 493 -11.90 17.24 -6.77
CA ASN A 493 -13.01 16.31 -6.82
C ASN A 493 -14.31 17.06 -7.05
N LEU A 494 -15.09 16.58 -8.00
CA LEU A 494 -16.42 17.06 -8.36
C LEU A 494 -17.44 15.97 -8.08
N GLN A 495 -18.22 16.13 -7.01
CA GLN A 495 -19.31 15.23 -6.65
C GLN A 495 -20.64 15.85 -7.05
N TYR A 496 -21.07 15.62 -8.29
CA TYR A 496 -22.29 16.20 -8.84
C TYR A 496 -23.58 15.41 -8.50
N SER A 497 -23.44 14.24 -7.89
CA SER A 497 -24.56 13.50 -7.30
C SER A 497 -24.10 12.57 -6.17
N LYS A 498 -25.03 12.06 -5.38
CA LYS A 498 -24.72 11.00 -4.36
C LYS A 498 -24.20 9.70 -4.99
N ARG A 499 -24.25 9.57 -6.31
CA ARG A 499 -23.91 8.35 -7.05
C ARG A 499 -22.73 8.52 -7.99
N SER A 500 -22.31 9.74 -8.25
CA SER A 500 -21.31 10.02 -9.27
C SER A 500 -20.35 11.08 -8.81
N ALA A 501 -19.07 10.80 -8.95
CA ALA A 501 -18.00 11.74 -8.67
C ALA A 501 -16.90 11.61 -9.74
N MET A 502 -16.21 12.70 -10.00
CA MET A 502 -15.05 12.75 -10.86
C MET A 502 -13.89 13.39 -10.09
N ARG A 503 -12.72 12.76 -10.14
CA ARG A 503 -11.51 13.24 -9.47
C ARG A 503 -10.39 13.42 -10.49
N LEU A 504 -9.75 14.57 -10.46
CA LEU A 504 -8.50 14.85 -11.15
C LEU A 504 -7.40 14.99 -10.09
N THR A 505 -6.33 14.22 -10.21
CA THR A 505 -5.12 14.35 -9.40
C THR A 505 -3.94 14.70 -10.32
N ALA A 506 -3.15 15.69 -9.95
CA ALA A 506 -1.91 16.05 -10.63
C ALA A 506 -0.81 16.25 -9.58
N LEU A 507 0.38 15.69 -9.82
CA LEU A 507 1.51 15.81 -8.90
C LEU A 507 2.85 15.70 -9.61
N ILE A 508 3.87 16.21 -8.95
CA ILE A 508 5.27 15.89 -9.23
C ILE A 508 5.78 15.05 -8.06
N ASN A 509 6.30 13.89 -8.36
CA ASN A 509 6.89 13.00 -7.35
C ASN A 509 8.32 12.64 -7.75
N SER A 510 9.10 12.07 -6.83
CA SER A 510 10.44 11.56 -7.09
C SER A 510 10.61 10.15 -6.56
N SER A 511 11.59 9.47 -7.10
CA SER A 511 12.04 8.18 -6.60
C SER A 511 13.54 8.23 -6.42
N VAL A 512 14.01 7.66 -5.33
CA VAL A 512 15.45 7.55 -5.02
C VAL A 512 15.96 6.18 -5.43
N PRO A 513 17.22 6.04 -5.87
CA PRO A 513 17.82 4.73 -6.12
C PRO A 513 17.85 3.90 -4.84
N ASN A 514 17.75 2.57 -4.95
CA ASN A 514 18.03 1.70 -3.83
C ASN A 514 19.50 1.84 -3.43
N ILE A 515 19.77 1.81 -2.13
CA ILE A 515 21.16 1.97 -1.64
C ILE A 515 22.07 0.87 -2.20
N GLY A 516 21.57 -0.36 -2.33
CA GLY A 516 22.33 -1.46 -2.93
C GLY A 516 22.77 -1.22 -4.38
N ASP A 517 21.97 -0.46 -5.17
CA ASP A 517 22.32 -0.13 -6.57
C ASP A 517 23.42 0.94 -6.67
N LEU A 518 23.68 1.68 -5.58
CA LEU A 518 24.71 2.73 -5.50
C LEU A 518 26.10 2.20 -5.13
N THR A 519 26.31 0.89 -5.12
CA THR A 519 27.61 0.26 -4.84
C THR A 519 28.40 0.01 -6.11
N ASN A 520 29.71 -0.28 -6.01
CA ASN A 520 30.55 -0.69 -7.13
C ASN A 520 30.61 -2.22 -7.30
N SER A 521 29.82 -2.98 -6.54
CA SER A 521 29.87 -4.43 -6.50
C SER A 521 29.54 -5.04 -7.86
N VAL A 522 30.30 -6.06 -8.27
CA VAL A 522 30.09 -6.83 -9.49
C VAL A 522 29.69 -8.24 -9.11
N VAL A 523 28.51 -8.66 -9.49
CA VAL A 523 27.94 -9.99 -9.20
C VAL A 523 27.92 -10.83 -10.48
N THR A 524 28.53 -11.99 -10.45
CA THR A 524 28.54 -12.91 -11.58
C THR A 524 27.19 -13.61 -11.75
N ILE A 525 26.62 -13.58 -12.94
CA ILE A 525 25.36 -14.26 -13.30
C ILE A 525 25.66 -15.50 -14.15
N ASP A 526 26.50 -15.35 -15.16
CA ASP A 526 27.02 -16.40 -16.03
C ASP A 526 28.48 -16.08 -16.42
N GLU A 527 29.13 -16.92 -17.16
CA GLU A 527 30.56 -16.83 -17.52
C GLU A 527 31.01 -15.45 -18.05
N ARG A 528 30.17 -14.79 -18.85
CA ARG A 528 30.41 -13.46 -19.39
C ARG A 528 29.24 -12.49 -19.10
N PHE A 529 28.38 -12.82 -18.19
CA PHE A 529 27.23 -12.00 -17.82
C PHE A 529 27.28 -11.62 -16.34
N TYR A 530 27.31 -10.31 -16.08
CA TYR A 530 27.49 -9.74 -14.74
C TYR A 530 26.36 -8.75 -14.42
N ALA A 531 25.99 -8.66 -13.15
CA ALA A 531 25.24 -7.53 -12.62
C ALA A 531 26.21 -6.60 -11.91
N GLN A 532 26.09 -5.30 -12.12
CA GLN A 532 26.94 -4.28 -11.51
C GLN A 532 26.09 -3.16 -10.94
N GLY A 533 26.47 -2.66 -9.76
CA GLY A 533 25.92 -1.44 -9.23
C GLY A 533 26.35 -0.22 -10.04
N ASN A 534 25.76 0.93 -9.76
CA ASN A 534 26.02 2.19 -10.47
C ASN A 534 25.97 3.36 -9.48
N THR A 535 27.14 3.81 -9.05
CA THR A 535 27.30 4.94 -8.12
C THR A 535 26.84 6.28 -8.72
N GLY A 536 26.75 6.38 -10.04
CA GLY A 536 26.27 7.57 -10.75
C GLY A 536 24.76 7.71 -10.86
N LEU A 537 23.96 6.80 -10.26
CA LEU A 537 22.51 6.92 -10.24
C LEU A 537 22.06 8.12 -9.44
N LYS A 538 21.08 8.82 -9.99
CA LYS A 538 20.47 10.00 -9.37
C LYS A 538 19.02 9.71 -8.98
N PRO A 539 18.48 10.39 -7.96
CA PRO A 539 17.04 10.50 -7.81
C PRO A 539 16.43 11.07 -9.07
N TYR A 540 15.29 10.52 -9.49
CA TYR A 540 14.55 11.03 -10.62
C TYR A 540 13.17 11.50 -10.19
N TYR A 541 12.59 12.45 -10.90
CA TYR A 541 11.24 12.93 -10.67
C TYR A 541 10.35 12.58 -11.87
N TYR A 542 9.04 12.60 -11.62
CA TYR A 542 8.05 12.36 -12.66
C TYR A 542 6.80 13.21 -12.46
N TYR A 543 6.21 13.55 -13.57
CA TYR A 543 4.92 14.22 -13.65
C TYR A 543 3.84 13.15 -13.76
N TYR A 544 2.82 13.27 -12.94
CA TYR A 544 1.69 12.33 -12.93
C TYR A 544 0.38 13.12 -12.96
N ALA A 545 -0.53 12.69 -13.83
CA ALA A 545 -1.92 13.15 -13.85
C ALA A 545 -2.85 11.95 -13.95
N ASN A 546 -3.94 11.95 -13.17
CA ASN A 546 -4.94 10.88 -13.15
C ASN A 546 -6.34 11.45 -13.11
N LEU A 547 -7.20 11.00 -14.01
CA LEU A 547 -8.62 11.31 -14.03
C LEU A 547 -9.39 10.01 -13.73
N THR A 548 -10.16 10.02 -12.65
CA THR A 548 -11.00 8.89 -12.23
C THR A 548 -12.46 9.32 -12.20
N TYR A 549 -13.32 8.56 -12.84
CA TYR A 549 -14.77 8.66 -12.69
C TYR A 549 -15.27 7.52 -11.79
N LYS A 550 -16.22 7.81 -10.89
CA LYS A 550 -16.81 6.82 -9.99
C LYS A 550 -18.32 6.88 -10.11
N TYR A 551 -18.94 5.71 -10.22
CA TYR A 551 -20.38 5.55 -10.25
C TYR A 551 -20.82 4.41 -9.36
N ALA A 552 -21.90 4.63 -8.59
CA ALA A 552 -22.58 3.60 -7.83
C ALA A 552 -24.09 3.64 -8.14
N SER A 553 -24.68 2.49 -8.48
CA SER A 553 -26.15 2.42 -8.71
C SER A 553 -26.92 2.64 -7.41
N GLU A 554 -28.18 3.08 -7.53
CA GLU A 554 -29.06 3.37 -6.39
C GLU A 554 -29.32 2.16 -5.51
N ASP A 555 -29.49 1.00 -6.13
CA ASP A 555 -29.70 -0.28 -5.45
C ASP A 555 -28.40 -0.90 -4.91
N GLY A 556 -27.24 -0.20 -5.03
CA GLY A 556 -25.95 -0.67 -4.57
C GLY A 556 -25.40 -1.91 -5.29
N LYS A 557 -26.04 -2.34 -6.38
CA LYS A 557 -25.62 -3.55 -7.12
C LYS A 557 -24.45 -3.33 -8.04
N LEU A 558 -24.31 -2.12 -8.60
CA LEU A 558 -23.26 -1.78 -9.53
C LEU A 558 -22.35 -0.70 -8.97
N TYR A 559 -21.05 -0.96 -8.97
CA TYR A 559 -20.00 0.04 -8.80
C TYR A 559 -19.06 -0.01 -10.00
N LEU A 560 -18.72 1.15 -10.56
CA LEU A 560 -17.87 1.31 -11.72
C LEU A 560 -16.87 2.44 -11.45
N ALA A 561 -15.59 2.20 -11.73
CA ALA A 561 -14.52 3.18 -11.57
C ALA A 561 -13.49 3.09 -12.72
N PRO A 562 -13.80 3.66 -13.91
CA PRO A 562 -12.79 3.87 -14.93
C PRO A 562 -11.82 4.99 -14.54
N SER A 563 -10.55 4.82 -14.91
CA SER A 563 -9.54 5.86 -14.75
C SER A 563 -8.59 5.90 -15.93
N VAL A 564 -8.03 7.09 -16.21
CA VAL A 564 -6.97 7.30 -17.17
C VAL A 564 -5.87 8.09 -16.47
N SER A 565 -4.64 7.60 -16.52
CA SER A 565 -3.49 8.29 -15.97
C SER A 565 -2.36 8.39 -16.98
N TYR A 566 -1.59 9.46 -16.86
CA TYR A 566 -0.40 9.71 -17.64
C TYR A 566 0.77 10.02 -16.73
N SER A 567 1.89 9.34 -16.96
CA SER A 567 3.15 9.57 -16.27
C SER A 567 4.23 9.92 -17.28
N TYR A 568 4.96 10.99 -17.00
CA TYR A 568 6.14 11.39 -17.77
C TYR A 568 7.35 11.45 -16.84
N TYR A 569 8.38 10.71 -17.17
CA TYR A 569 9.66 10.67 -16.47
C TYR A 569 10.72 11.27 -17.42
N PRO A 570 11.22 12.50 -17.14
CA PRO A 570 12.37 13.04 -17.89
C PRO A 570 13.57 12.11 -17.85
N ASP A 571 13.82 11.54 -16.66
CA ASP A 571 14.82 10.52 -16.40
C ASP A 571 14.19 9.44 -15.50
N LYS A 572 14.44 8.16 -15.78
CA LYS A 572 13.97 7.05 -14.94
C LYS A 572 15.06 5.99 -14.83
N ASN A 573 15.40 5.59 -13.62
CA ASN A 573 16.36 4.50 -13.42
C ASN A 573 15.72 3.17 -13.80
N MET A 574 16.32 2.47 -14.76
CA MET A 574 15.84 1.19 -15.30
C MET A 574 17.01 0.25 -15.56
N PRO A 575 16.79 -1.09 -15.49
CA PRO A 575 17.82 -2.07 -15.81
C PRO A 575 18.16 -2.01 -17.32
N THR A 576 19.44 -1.83 -17.62
CA THR A 576 19.99 -1.82 -18.97
C THR A 576 21.07 -2.86 -19.11
N LEU A 577 21.30 -3.29 -20.34
CA LEU A 577 22.37 -4.18 -20.72
C LEU A 577 23.39 -3.43 -21.57
N SER A 578 24.67 -3.61 -21.31
CA SER A 578 25.77 -3.07 -22.12
C SER A 578 26.80 -4.14 -22.43
N ALA A 579 27.36 -4.12 -23.63
CA ALA A 579 28.50 -4.95 -24.00
C ALA A 579 29.80 -4.21 -23.67
N GLU A 580 30.67 -4.81 -22.88
CA GLU A 580 31.97 -4.31 -22.48
C GLU A 580 33.04 -5.36 -22.88
N GLY A 581 33.61 -5.23 -24.10
CA GLY A 581 34.40 -6.28 -24.70
C GLY A 581 33.57 -7.53 -25.01
N GLU A 582 33.97 -8.68 -24.46
CA GLU A 582 33.22 -9.93 -24.55
C GLU A 582 32.18 -10.10 -23.42
N ASN A 583 32.19 -9.21 -22.44
CA ASN A 583 31.32 -9.29 -21.27
C ASN A 583 30.03 -8.49 -21.47
N ILE A 584 28.96 -8.96 -20.88
CA ILE A 584 27.67 -8.26 -20.81
C ILE A 584 27.45 -7.82 -19.36
N ILE A 585 27.18 -6.54 -19.21
CA ILE A 585 26.91 -5.93 -17.92
C ILE A 585 25.44 -5.53 -17.84
N ARG A 586 24.75 -6.03 -16.82
CA ARG A 586 23.42 -5.54 -16.42
C ARG A 586 23.59 -4.55 -15.29
N ARG A 587 23.12 -3.33 -15.47
CA ARG A 587 23.13 -2.29 -14.42
C ARG A 587 21.91 -1.42 -14.51
N MET A 588 21.56 -0.79 -13.40
CA MET A 588 20.58 0.30 -13.39
C MET A 588 21.20 1.52 -14.08
N ALA A 589 20.47 2.12 -15.02
CA ALA A 589 20.89 3.34 -15.70
C ALA A 589 19.71 4.29 -15.86
N SER A 590 20.00 5.59 -15.98
CA SER A 590 19.00 6.61 -16.24
C SER A 590 18.55 6.55 -17.68
N ILE A 591 17.27 6.37 -17.92
CA ILE A 591 16.61 6.33 -19.22
C ILE A 591 15.75 7.58 -19.38
N ASN A 592 16.02 8.35 -20.43
CA ASN A 592 15.34 9.61 -20.69
C ASN A 592 14.00 9.41 -21.39
N ASP A 593 13.10 10.39 -21.23
CA ASP A 593 11.83 10.50 -21.95
C ASP A 593 10.95 9.24 -21.86
N VAL A 594 10.71 8.77 -20.64
CA VAL A 594 9.83 7.63 -20.41
C VAL A 594 8.39 8.10 -20.27
N HIS A 595 7.50 7.60 -21.13
CA HIS A 595 6.08 7.91 -21.14
C HIS A 595 5.26 6.66 -20.83
N SER A 596 4.30 6.78 -19.92
CA SER A 596 3.31 5.73 -19.59
C SER A 596 1.91 6.33 -19.61
N LEU A 597 1.07 5.86 -20.51
CA LEU A 597 -0.37 6.14 -20.53
C LEU A 597 -1.11 4.89 -20.06
N GLN A 598 -1.85 5.00 -18.96
CA GLN A 598 -2.61 3.88 -18.41
C GLN A 598 -4.11 4.17 -18.48
N ALA A 599 -4.90 3.16 -18.81
CA ALA A 599 -6.35 3.18 -18.71
C ALA A 599 -6.79 1.95 -17.92
N SER A 600 -7.57 2.14 -16.87
CA SER A 600 -8.07 1.06 -16.04
C SER A 600 -9.58 1.13 -15.87
N ILE A 601 -10.20 -0.03 -15.69
CA ILE A 601 -11.59 -0.16 -15.34
C ILE A 601 -11.75 -1.21 -14.25
N SER A 602 -12.38 -0.82 -13.16
CA SER A 602 -12.79 -1.70 -12.08
C SER A 602 -14.30 -1.70 -12.00
N LEU A 603 -14.87 -2.89 -11.98
CA LEU A 603 -16.31 -3.09 -11.90
C LEU A 603 -16.63 -4.04 -10.74
N SER A 604 -17.66 -3.75 -9.96
CA SER A 604 -18.24 -4.68 -9.01
C SER A 604 -19.74 -4.76 -9.26
N TYR A 605 -20.22 -5.94 -9.62
CA TYR A 605 -21.63 -6.20 -9.88
C TYR A 605 -22.15 -7.25 -8.90
N ARG A 606 -23.20 -6.88 -8.14
CA ARG A 606 -23.86 -7.71 -7.12
C ARG A 606 -25.32 -7.89 -7.45
N PRO A 607 -25.67 -8.79 -8.39
CA PRO A 607 -27.05 -8.99 -8.79
C PRO A 607 -27.96 -9.40 -7.63
N ILE A 608 -27.41 -10.15 -6.68
CA ILE A 608 -28.09 -10.64 -5.48
C ILE A 608 -27.16 -10.55 -4.26
N LYS A 609 -27.70 -10.57 -3.05
CA LYS A 609 -26.98 -10.31 -1.78
C LYS A 609 -25.79 -11.25 -1.55
N TRP A 610 -25.80 -12.46 -2.06
CA TRP A 610 -24.79 -13.49 -1.84
C TRP A 610 -23.86 -13.73 -3.04
N LEU A 611 -23.97 -12.96 -4.14
CA LEU A 611 -23.10 -13.07 -5.31
C LEU A 611 -22.49 -11.73 -5.66
N ALA A 612 -21.17 -11.68 -5.78
CA ALA A 612 -20.43 -10.54 -6.33
C ALA A 612 -19.53 -11.00 -7.47
N PHE A 613 -19.52 -10.22 -8.55
CA PHE A 613 -18.67 -10.40 -9.73
C PHE A 613 -17.84 -9.14 -9.92
N GLN A 614 -16.50 -9.26 -9.89
CA GLN A 614 -15.58 -8.13 -9.86
C GLN A 614 -14.47 -8.33 -10.92
N PRO A 615 -14.74 -8.06 -12.20
CA PRO A 615 -13.71 -8.03 -13.23
C PRO A 615 -12.91 -6.72 -13.14
N PHE A 616 -11.64 -6.79 -13.54
CA PHE A 616 -10.81 -5.62 -13.77
C PHE A 616 -10.01 -5.75 -15.06
N TYR A 617 -9.68 -4.62 -15.66
CA TYR A 617 -8.82 -4.55 -16.81
C TYR A 617 -7.95 -3.30 -16.74
N ASN A 618 -6.63 -3.47 -16.94
CA ASN A 618 -5.66 -2.39 -17.00
C ASN A 618 -4.93 -2.50 -18.35
N TYR A 619 -4.89 -1.40 -19.05
CA TYR A 619 -4.10 -1.18 -20.25
C TYR A 619 -2.99 -0.19 -19.95
N GLU A 620 -1.78 -0.43 -20.42
CA GLU A 620 -0.67 0.51 -20.35
C GLU A 620 0.01 0.60 -21.70
N HIS A 621 0.11 1.81 -22.22
CA HIS A 621 0.97 2.14 -23.36
C HIS A 621 2.27 2.73 -22.82
N LEU A 622 3.38 1.99 -22.98
CA LEU A 622 4.70 2.33 -22.46
C LEU A 622 5.65 2.66 -23.61
N LYS A 623 6.27 3.85 -23.57
CA LYS A 623 7.20 4.31 -24.61
C LYS A 623 8.46 4.90 -23.97
N TYR A 624 9.62 4.40 -24.35
CA TYR A 624 10.95 4.92 -24.00
C TYR A 624 12.01 4.36 -24.94
N ARG A 625 13.24 4.91 -24.86
CA ARG A 625 14.39 4.43 -25.62
C ARG A 625 15.52 4.08 -24.68
N THR A 626 15.96 2.81 -24.69
CA THR A 626 17.24 2.41 -24.10
C THR A 626 18.37 2.61 -25.13
N PRO A 627 19.66 2.53 -24.73
CA PRO A 627 20.77 2.51 -25.70
C PRO A 627 20.62 1.40 -26.75
N ASN A 628 19.94 0.31 -26.39
CA ASN A 628 19.83 -0.88 -27.27
C ASN A 628 18.61 -0.87 -28.17
N ARG A 629 17.50 -0.21 -27.78
CA ARG A 629 16.25 -0.29 -28.54
C ARG A 629 15.23 0.79 -28.21
N LEU A 630 14.28 1.00 -29.10
CA LEU A 630 13.05 1.72 -28.83
C LEU A 630 12.01 0.73 -28.26
N VAL A 631 11.53 0.99 -27.06
CA VAL A 631 10.42 0.28 -26.44
C VAL A 631 9.13 1.08 -26.71
N ASN A 632 8.16 0.43 -27.33
CA ASN A 632 6.83 0.99 -27.64
C ASN A 632 5.85 -0.17 -27.56
N HIS A 633 5.32 -0.39 -26.36
CA HIS A 633 4.52 -1.58 -26.05
C HIS A 633 3.17 -1.26 -25.43
N ASN A 634 2.20 -2.07 -25.82
CA ASN A 634 0.89 -2.15 -25.19
C ASN A 634 0.89 -3.33 -24.23
N LEU A 635 0.74 -3.04 -22.96
CA LEU A 635 0.71 -4.02 -21.88
C LEU A 635 -0.73 -4.18 -21.39
N HIS A 636 -1.13 -5.40 -21.09
CA HIS A 636 -2.47 -5.74 -20.68
C HIS A 636 -2.41 -6.55 -19.38
N ASN A 637 -3.26 -6.18 -18.42
CA ASN A 637 -3.44 -6.92 -17.18
C ASN A 637 -4.95 -7.02 -16.90
N ALA A 638 -5.46 -8.22 -16.82
CA ALA A 638 -6.88 -8.47 -16.62
C ALA A 638 -7.12 -9.64 -15.67
N GLY A 639 -8.24 -9.61 -14.98
CA GLY A 639 -8.64 -10.69 -14.10
C GLY A 639 -10.07 -10.51 -13.60
N VAL A 640 -10.50 -11.48 -12.81
CA VAL A 640 -11.82 -11.51 -12.22
C VAL A 640 -11.79 -12.11 -10.82
N SER A 641 -12.60 -11.56 -9.92
CA SER A 641 -12.96 -12.16 -8.64
C SER A 641 -14.45 -12.45 -8.60
N VAL A 642 -14.81 -13.67 -8.20
CA VAL A 642 -16.18 -14.09 -7.96
C VAL A 642 -16.33 -14.49 -6.52
N GLN A 643 -17.30 -13.92 -5.82
CA GLN A 643 -17.58 -14.20 -4.42
C GLN A 643 -18.99 -14.72 -4.25
N LEU A 644 -19.14 -15.87 -3.61
CA LEU A 644 -20.40 -16.50 -3.24
C LEU A 644 -20.48 -16.62 -1.73
N LEU A 645 -21.52 -16.06 -1.11
CA LEU A 645 -21.70 -15.94 0.34
C LEU A 645 -23.05 -16.52 0.81
N PRO A 646 -23.42 -17.76 0.45
CA PRO A 646 -24.70 -18.34 0.87
C PRO A 646 -24.64 -18.82 2.33
N GLY A 647 -25.39 -18.16 3.22
CA GLY A 647 -25.43 -18.51 4.66
C GLY A 647 -24.06 -18.41 5.34
N ASN A 648 -23.57 -19.53 5.87
CA ASN A 648 -22.27 -19.62 6.54
C ASN A 648 -21.11 -20.00 5.60
N TRP A 649 -21.38 -20.22 4.32
CA TRP A 649 -20.36 -20.53 3.35
C TRP A 649 -19.77 -19.26 2.73
N GLN A 650 -18.47 -19.27 2.52
CA GLN A 650 -17.75 -18.27 1.75
C GLN A 650 -16.93 -18.99 0.69
N ILE A 651 -17.27 -18.74 -0.57
CA ILE A 651 -16.56 -19.27 -1.72
C ILE A 651 -16.02 -18.09 -2.50
N ILE A 652 -14.71 -18.04 -2.70
CA ILE A 652 -14.04 -16.99 -3.47
C ILE A 652 -13.21 -17.64 -4.56
N TRP A 653 -13.40 -17.18 -5.78
CA TRP A 653 -12.59 -17.57 -6.92
C TRP A 653 -11.96 -16.34 -7.55
N ASN A 654 -10.64 -16.34 -7.69
CA ASN A 654 -9.87 -15.29 -8.36
C ASN A 654 -9.11 -15.90 -9.53
N ALA A 655 -9.08 -15.21 -10.66
CA ALA A 655 -8.30 -15.58 -11.83
C ALA A 655 -7.62 -14.34 -12.41
N ASN A 656 -6.32 -14.46 -12.71
CA ASN A 656 -5.54 -13.43 -13.40
C ASN A 656 -5.06 -13.99 -14.72
N LEU A 657 -5.26 -13.23 -15.78
CA LEU A 657 -4.77 -13.59 -17.12
C LEU A 657 -3.26 -13.37 -17.21
N PRO A 658 -2.58 -14.04 -18.15
CA PRO A 658 -1.16 -13.82 -18.39
C PRO A 658 -0.87 -12.36 -18.71
N MET A 659 0.22 -11.83 -18.15
CA MET A 659 0.65 -10.46 -18.40
C MET A 659 2.15 -10.39 -18.70
N THR A 660 2.56 -9.29 -19.34
CA THR A 660 3.96 -8.95 -19.56
C THR A 660 4.28 -7.64 -18.86
N LEU A 661 5.39 -7.59 -18.16
CA LEU A 661 6.00 -6.39 -17.62
C LEU A 661 7.21 -6.02 -18.46
N ALA A 662 7.48 -4.72 -18.64
CA ALA A 662 8.65 -4.21 -19.33
C ALA A 662 9.35 -3.17 -18.46
N SER A 663 10.67 -3.32 -18.28
CA SER A 663 11.50 -2.36 -17.56
C SER A 663 12.89 -2.33 -18.18
N GLY A 664 13.28 -1.19 -18.74
CA GLY A 664 14.55 -1.04 -19.43
C GLY A 664 14.68 -2.03 -20.59
N ASP A 665 15.74 -2.84 -20.58
CA ASP A 665 15.97 -3.89 -21.59
C ASP A 665 15.33 -5.23 -21.21
N VAL A 666 14.74 -5.35 -20.01
CA VAL A 666 14.23 -6.60 -19.45
C VAL A 666 12.70 -6.70 -19.57
N TYR A 667 12.23 -7.86 -20.00
CA TYR A 667 10.82 -8.25 -20.02
C TYR A 667 10.57 -9.40 -19.04
N THR A 668 9.44 -9.35 -18.34
CA THR A 668 8.99 -10.47 -17.49
C THR A 668 7.59 -10.87 -17.89
N LYS A 669 7.42 -12.12 -18.31
CA LYS A 669 6.12 -12.76 -18.53
C LYS A 669 5.68 -13.47 -17.26
N ILE A 670 4.49 -13.13 -16.80
CA ILE A 670 3.81 -13.80 -15.69
C ILE A 670 2.66 -14.60 -16.29
N GLY A 671 2.62 -15.89 -15.99
CA GLY A 671 1.61 -16.78 -16.55
C GLY A 671 0.24 -16.63 -15.88
N PHE A 672 -0.74 -17.40 -16.40
CA PHE A 672 -2.06 -17.51 -15.77
C PHE A 672 -1.94 -18.04 -14.34
N ASN A 673 -2.68 -17.44 -13.42
CA ASN A 673 -2.83 -17.96 -12.07
C ASN A 673 -4.28 -17.85 -11.59
N THR A 674 -4.70 -18.80 -10.79
CA THR A 674 -6.03 -18.80 -10.19
C THR A 674 -6.01 -19.36 -8.77
N THR A 675 -6.89 -18.84 -7.94
CA THR A 675 -7.11 -19.32 -6.57
C THR A 675 -8.60 -19.55 -6.35
N ALA A 676 -8.95 -20.63 -5.68
CA ALA A 676 -10.29 -20.90 -5.23
C ALA A 676 -10.26 -21.27 -3.75
N SER A 677 -11.10 -20.63 -2.94
CA SER A 677 -11.22 -20.94 -1.51
C SER A 677 -12.68 -21.24 -1.17
N VAL A 678 -12.88 -22.23 -0.32
CA VAL A 678 -14.18 -22.60 0.26
C VAL A 678 -14.02 -22.64 1.76
N LEU A 679 -14.68 -21.73 2.47
CA LEU A 679 -14.65 -21.61 3.92
C LEU A 679 -16.05 -21.79 4.49
N TYR A 680 -16.16 -22.52 5.59
CA TYR A 680 -17.36 -22.62 6.41
C TYR A 680 -17.15 -21.89 7.73
N LYS A 681 -18.03 -20.96 8.03
CA LYS A 681 -17.97 -20.13 9.24
C LYS A 681 -18.80 -20.71 10.36
N LEU A 682 -18.17 -20.80 11.52
CA LEU A 682 -18.78 -21.04 12.81
C LEU A 682 -18.74 -19.76 13.67
N LYS A 683 -19.32 -19.76 14.86
CA LYS A 683 -19.44 -18.54 15.69
C LYS A 683 -18.09 -17.84 15.96
N SER A 684 -17.05 -18.60 16.28
CA SER A 684 -15.71 -18.08 16.65
C SER A 684 -14.58 -18.69 15.85
N MET A 685 -14.88 -19.46 14.83
CA MET A 685 -13.88 -20.10 13.98
C MET A 685 -14.38 -20.27 12.55
N SER A 686 -13.46 -20.45 11.63
CA SER A 686 -13.75 -20.92 10.29
C SER A 686 -12.78 -22.03 9.91
N VAL A 687 -13.24 -22.93 9.06
CA VAL A 687 -12.43 -24.00 8.49
C VAL A 687 -12.73 -24.11 7.02
N GLY A 688 -11.73 -24.44 6.22
CA GLY A 688 -11.94 -24.61 4.79
C GLY A 688 -10.70 -25.03 4.05
N LEU A 689 -10.85 -25.00 2.73
CA LEU A 689 -9.81 -25.37 1.78
C LEU A 689 -9.52 -24.22 0.84
N GLU A 690 -8.26 -24.09 0.46
CA GLU A 690 -7.81 -23.20 -0.59
C GLU A 690 -7.04 -24.00 -1.64
N TYR A 691 -7.35 -23.74 -2.89
CA TYR A 691 -6.64 -24.30 -4.03
C TYR A 691 -5.98 -23.19 -4.82
N VAL A 692 -4.68 -23.29 -5.04
CA VAL A 692 -3.91 -22.41 -5.91
C VAL A 692 -3.46 -23.20 -7.13
N HIS A 693 -3.74 -22.67 -8.31
CA HIS A 693 -3.28 -23.22 -9.58
C HIS A 693 -2.45 -22.18 -10.33
N ASN A 694 -1.17 -22.48 -10.50
CA ASN A 694 -0.21 -21.65 -11.21
C ASN A 694 0.57 -22.50 -12.23
N PRO A 695 -0.05 -22.84 -13.38
CA PRO A 695 0.49 -23.83 -14.31
C PRO A 695 1.67 -23.33 -15.14
N ASN A 696 1.77 -22.02 -15.33
CA ASN A 696 2.72 -21.41 -16.25
C ASN A 696 3.95 -20.89 -15.49
N PRO A 697 5.14 -21.07 -16.07
CA PRO A 697 6.36 -20.52 -15.47
C PRO A 697 6.38 -18.99 -15.57
N THR A 698 7.10 -18.37 -14.64
CA THR A 698 7.56 -16.99 -14.81
C THR A 698 8.79 -17.00 -15.70
N LYS A 699 8.85 -16.11 -16.70
CA LYS A 699 9.95 -16.01 -17.63
C LYS A 699 10.44 -14.58 -17.73
N SER A 700 11.70 -14.35 -17.37
CA SER A 700 12.42 -13.10 -17.63
C SER A 700 13.32 -13.24 -18.85
N TYR A 701 13.38 -12.22 -19.71
CA TYR A 701 14.20 -12.26 -20.91
C TYR A 701 14.60 -10.85 -21.36
N ALA A 702 15.73 -10.79 -22.04
CA ALA A 702 16.16 -9.60 -22.77
C ALA A 702 16.85 -10.00 -24.06
N ASN A 703 16.90 -9.06 -25.02
CA ASN A 703 17.60 -9.22 -26.28
C ASN A 703 18.20 -7.87 -26.68
N ILE A 704 19.51 -7.83 -26.79
CA ILE A 704 20.27 -6.69 -27.34
C ILE A 704 21.16 -7.18 -28.51
N ASN A 705 21.79 -6.26 -29.21
CA ASN A 705 22.68 -6.65 -30.29
C ASN A 705 23.85 -7.51 -29.75
N GLY A 706 24.02 -8.71 -30.32
CA GLY A 706 25.07 -9.65 -29.92
C GLY A 706 24.83 -10.43 -28.62
N PHE A 707 23.71 -10.20 -27.92
CA PHE A 707 23.39 -10.95 -26.70
C PHE A 707 21.90 -11.09 -26.45
N SER A 708 21.48 -12.27 -26.04
CA SER A 708 20.14 -12.47 -25.48
C SER A 708 20.17 -13.41 -24.29
N TYR A 709 19.27 -13.23 -23.37
CA TYR A 709 19.07 -14.19 -22.30
C TYR A 709 17.59 -14.48 -22.04
N SER A 710 17.31 -15.66 -21.52
CA SER A 710 16.04 -16.00 -20.93
C SER A 710 16.23 -16.85 -19.70
N GLU A 711 15.49 -16.52 -18.65
CA GLU A 711 15.42 -17.27 -17.39
C GLU A 711 13.98 -17.67 -17.14
N GLU A 712 13.75 -18.97 -16.98
CA GLU A 712 12.42 -19.54 -16.81
C GLU A 712 12.38 -20.41 -15.53
N THR A 713 11.56 -20.03 -14.56
CA THR A 713 11.34 -20.81 -13.34
C THR A 713 10.01 -21.55 -13.42
N LYS A 714 10.05 -22.88 -13.33
CA LYS A 714 8.88 -23.76 -13.28
C LYS A 714 8.72 -24.32 -11.86
N TRP A 715 7.61 -24.00 -11.24
CA TRP A 715 7.28 -24.48 -9.90
C TRP A 715 6.66 -25.88 -9.97
N GLY A 716 7.32 -26.89 -9.40
CA GLY A 716 6.85 -28.27 -9.43
C GLY A 716 5.59 -28.49 -8.61
N ASN A 717 5.76 -28.64 -7.30
CA ASN A 717 4.63 -28.92 -6.41
C ASN A 717 3.75 -27.70 -6.16
N PHE A 718 4.26 -26.47 -6.31
CA PHE A 718 3.49 -25.25 -6.17
C PHE A 718 2.55 -24.97 -7.34
N LYS A 719 2.68 -25.72 -8.45
CA LYS A 719 1.76 -25.63 -9.58
C LYS A 719 0.31 -25.89 -9.18
N ASN A 720 0.09 -26.84 -8.25
CA ASN A 720 -1.22 -27.21 -7.71
C ASN A 720 -1.09 -27.36 -6.20
N LEU A 721 -1.38 -26.30 -5.47
CA LEU A 721 -1.32 -26.28 -4.02
C LEU A 721 -2.73 -26.39 -3.44
N ILE A 722 -2.95 -27.40 -2.59
CA ILE A 722 -4.16 -27.47 -1.75
C ILE A 722 -3.72 -27.21 -0.31
N SER A 723 -4.40 -26.27 0.34
CA SER A 723 -4.14 -25.90 1.73
C SER A 723 -5.41 -26.02 2.56
N VAL A 724 -5.26 -26.41 3.83
CA VAL A 724 -6.29 -26.30 4.85
C VAL A 724 -6.14 -24.93 5.52
N LYS A 725 -7.23 -24.20 5.61
CA LYS A 725 -7.30 -22.94 6.34
C LYS A 725 -8.13 -23.13 7.60
N PHE A 726 -7.60 -22.68 8.73
CA PHE A 726 -8.30 -22.65 10.00
C PHE A 726 -8.08 -21.29 10.67
N THR A 727 -9.17 -20.67 11.11
CA THR A 727 -9.11 -19.40 11.84
C THR A 727 -9.90 -19.57 13.14
N TYR A 728 -9.31 -19.17 14.26
CA TYR A 728 -9.97 -19.13 15.56
C TYR A 728 -9.86 -17.75 16.17
N TYR A 729 -10.96 -17.24 16.68
CA TYR A 729 -11.03 -15.92 17.26
C TYR A 729 -11.75 -15.96 18.63
N LEU A 730 -11.00 -15.76 19.71
CA LEU A 730 -11.53 -15.56 21.04
C LEU A 730 -11.56 -14.05 21.34
N TYR A 731 -12.73 -13.54 21.63
CA TYR A 731 -12.93 -12.13 21.91
C TYR A 731 -13.84 -12.01 23.14
N LYS A 732 -13.29 -11.46 24.24
CA LYS A 732 -14.03 -11.25 25.47
C LYS A 732 -13.93 -9.78 25.87
N GLY A 733 -15.08 -9.14 26.04
CA GLY A 733 -15.19 -7.71 26.35
C GLY A 733 -15.61 -6.87 25.17
N LYS A 734 -15.58 -5.56 25.33
CA LYS A 734 -15.89 -4.58 24.30
C LYS A 734 -14.63 -3.78 23.96
N SER A 735 -14.39 -3.53 22.69
CA SER A 735 -13.22 -2.76 22.21
C SER A 735 -13.25 -1.34 22.75
N CYS A 736 -12.12 -0.86 23.30
CA CYS A 736 -11.91 0.53 23.67
C CYS A 736 -11.25 1.23 22.49
N GLY A 737 -11.89 2.23 21.89
CA GLY A 737 -11.29 3.03 20.82
C GLY A 737 -10.51 4.19 21.42
N HIS A 738 -9.23 4.28 21.10
CA HIS A 738 -8.39 5.42 21.45
C HIS A 738 -8.14 6.29 20.23
N ALA A 739 -7.77 7.56 20.45
CA ALA A 739 -7.32 8.43 19.37
C ALA A 739 -6.15 7.78 18.63
N GLY A 740 -6.16 7.86 17.31
CA GLY A 740 -5.14 7.23 16.47
C GLY A 740 -3.87 8.05 16.38
N LYS A 741 -2.81 7.39 16.02
CA LYS A 741 -1.52 7.96 15.59
C LYS A 741 -1.73 8.74 14.28
N ARG A 742 -1.18 9.95 14.16
CA ARG A 742 -1.28 10.76 12.93
C ARG A 742 -0.09 10.55 11.98
N ILE A 743 1.03 10.07 12.48
CA ILE A 743 2.23 9.75 11.71
C ILE A 743 2.79 8.38 12.10
N SER A 744 3.32 7.65 11.12
CA SER A 744 3.98 6.37 11.34
C SER A 744 4.92 6.07 10.17
N ASN A 745 6.14 5.75 10.48
CA ASN A 745 7.20 5.51 9.53
C ASN A 745 7.57 4.02 9.46
N VAL A 746 8.20 3.63 8.35
CA VAL A 746 8.79 2.30 8.17
C VAL A 746 10.04 2.42 7.29
N ASP A 747 11.04 1.63 7.60
CA ASP A 747 12.16 1.37 6.69
C ASP A 747 12.05 -0.08 6.22
N ASN A 748 11.87 -0.28 4.92
CA ASN A 748 11.79 -1.60 4.27
C ASN A 748 12.99 -1.86 3.33
N ASP A 749 13.88 -0.88 3.16
CA ASP A 749 15.05 -1.03 2.30
C ASP A 749 16.16 -1.76 3.08
N SER A 750 16.34 -3.04 2.77
CA SER A 750 17.36 -3.91 3.37
C SER A 750 18.78 -3.67 2.83
N GLY A 751 18.94 -2.83 1.80
CA GLY A 751 20.20 -2.65 1.09
C GLY A 751 20.58 -3.80 0.15
N LEU A 752 19.72 -4.81 -0.02
CA LEU A 752 19.95 -5.88 -0.99
C LEU A 752 19.74 -5.37 -2.41
N THR A 753 20.65 -5.69 -3.33
CA THR A 753 20.49 -5.41 -4.75
C THR A 753 19.48 -6.36 -5.39
N ASP A 754 18.72 -5.90 -6.38
CA ASP A 754 17.78 -6.75 -7.14
C ASP A 754 18.45 -7.93 -7.86
N SER A 755 19.78 -7.89 -8.05
CA SER A 755 20.57 -8.99 -8.62
C SER A 755 20.64 -10.24 -7.74
N ASN A 756 20.42 -10.09 -6.42
CA ASN A 756 20.49 -11.19 -5.44
C ASN A 756 19.12 -11.63 -4.92
N THR A 757 18.07 -10.88 -5.18
CA THR A 757 16.71 -11.30 -4.82
C THR A 757 16.18 -12.22 -5.90
N ALA A 758 16.22 -13.52 -5.67
CA ALA A 758 15.39 -14.48 -6.40
C ALA A 758 13.92 -14.23 -5.98
N ARG A 759 13.28 -13.25 -6.60
CA ARG A 759 11.84 -12.98 -6.44
C ARG A 759 11.01 -13.84 -7.35
#